data_a25b8838878ee4b14ad527bb935ed35f
#
_entry.id   a25b8838878ee4b14ad527bb935ed35f
#
_cell.length_a   1.000
_cell.length_b   1.000
_cell.length_c   1.000
_cell.angle_alpha   90.00
_cell.angle_beta   90.00
_cell.angle_gamma   90.00
#
_symmetry.space_group_name_H-M   'P 1'
#
loop_
_entity.id
_entity.type
_entity.pdbx_description
1 polymer ?
#
loop_
_entity_poly.entity_id
_entity_poly.type
_entity_poly.pdbx_seq_one_letter_code
_entity_poly.pdbx_strand_id
1 'polypeptide(L)'
;MLLLASLAAPAAEERIPFPAALQKDVDFWIRVYTEVTTSEGFLHDQYDLGVVYRTLRFERDVAPATRRAAIDAERSKIEGMLQRMAAGATDLTDDEQKLAAAFGPGASRSRYAEAAKNVRFQLGQSDRFRAGLERSGQWEAHIAQAFANLGLPPQLAALPHVESSFDPTAYSKVGAAGLWQFMPGTGRQFLRIDDAVDERMDPFRATEAAAQLLDYNFRFLGSWPLALTAYNHGAAGMRRASDALGTADIATIVRNYKSPSFGFASRNFYVSFLAALTIDRNPDKYFGSLSRHPELSFAEVELPAFIPLPVLEKTLKVERARLVALNPALRAPVWDGSRFVPKGYKLRLPPQERNWTASLLAQQVPLSDQYLNQPRARSHRVKSGESLAAIAKRYGLAASSLAQLNGLRAGAAVKARTTLRLPDMPATHVGALQAAVAAGEPGAVAAPPPPATTAVAAVPQVDAKVSQALAEQRAETRAVTARPAAPEPVTASEAEAESPSLVPGGAVARESESIDFSIGPDHSIRVAADETIGHYADWLKLPASRLRTLNKLSSGASVQLGRRITLDFSKVPRAQFDTQRRTYHDALQATFFAAHRITGTQVYVARRGDSLWNVAQRNGNLPTWLILHYNADVDFAALRAGQQIVIPRVEALPPA
;
A
#
# COMPACT_ATOMS: atom_id res chain seq x y z
N MET A 1 -49.86 31.55 26.39
CA MET A 1 -48.40 31.80 26.48
C MET A 1 -47.73 30.42 26.56
N LEU A 2 -47.46 29.79 25.44
CA LEU A 2 -46.76 28.51 25.38
C LEU A 2 -45.26 28.76 25.29
N LEU A 3 -44.52 28.34 26.33
CA LEU A 3 -43.07 28.29 26.30
C LEU A 3 -42.61 27.15 25.38
N LEU A 4 -42.09 27.51 24.23
CA LEU A 4 -41.28 26.60 23.39
C LEU A 4 -39.92 26.43 24.06
N ALA A 5 -39.73 25.32 24.76
CA ALA A 5 -38.40 24.87 25.18
C ALA A 5 -37.63 24.41 23.92
N SER A 6 -36.66 25.23 23.52
CA SER A 6 -35.67 24.86 22.51
C SER A 6 -34.81 23.73 23.07
N LEU A 7 -35.08 22.49 22.63
CA LEU A 7 -34.14 21.37 22.81
C LEU A 7 -32.90 21.67 21.96
N ALA A 8 -31.86 22.19 22.61
CA ALA A 8 -30.54 22.24 22.02
C ALA A 8 -30.13 20.81 21.69
N ALA A 9 -29.91 20.55 20.41
CA ALA A 9 -29.31 19.28 19.97
C ALA A 9 -27.98 19.10 20.73
N PRO A 10 -27.69 17.87 21.23
CA PRO A 10 -26.41 17.62 21.87
C PRO A 10 -25.31 17.98 20.87
N ALA A 11 -24.28 18.71 21.35
CA ALA A 11 -23.09 19.04 20.57
C ALA A 11 -22.60 17.74 19.93
N ALA A 12 -22.41 17.76 18.60
CA ALA A 12 -21.94 16.59 17.86
C ALA A 12 -20.64 16.12 18.51
N GLU A 13 -20.71 14.96 19.16
CA GLU A 13 -19.58 14.31 19.83
C GLU A 13 -18.40 14.33 18.85
N GLU A 14 -17.24 14.80 19.27
CA GLU A 14 -16.09 15.01 18.38
C GLU A 14 -15.71 13.64 17.79
N ARG A 15 -16.06 13.41 16.53
CA ARG A 15 -15.96 12.10 15.87
C ARG A 15 -14.53 11.56 15.86
N ILE A 16 -13.51 12.45 15.97
CA ILE A 16 -12.09 12.11 16.07
C ILE A 16 -11.59 12.53 17.44
N PRO A 17 -11.53 11.62 18.44
CA PRO A 17 -11.14 11.95 19.81
C PRO A 17 -9.65 12.30 19.92
N PHE A 18 -9.34 13.18 20.84
CA PHE A 18 -7.98 13.60 21.17
C PHE A 18 -7.61 13.12 22.59
N PRO A 19 -7.08 11.90 22.77
CA PRO A 19 -6.82 11.36 24.11
C PRO A 19 -5.73 12.14 24.82
N ALA A 20 -6.00 12.69 26.00
CA ALA A 20 -5.03 13.44 26.81
C ALA A 20 -3.77 12.61 27.13
N ALA A 21 -3.90 11.30 27.28
CA ALA A 21 -2.78 10.38 27.51
C ALA A 21 -1.76 10.32 26.34
N LEU A 22 -2.14 10.80 25.15
CA LEU A 22 -1.29 10.87 23.97
C LEU A 22 -0.80 12.29 23.63
N GLN A 23 -1.09 13.29 24.49
CA GLN A 23 -0.75 14.70 24.21
C GLN A 23 0.75 14.89 23.93
N LYS A 24 1.63 14.33 24.76
CA LYS A 24 3.09 14.45 24.58
C LYS A 24 3.57 13.89 23.24
N ASP A 25 2.93 12.81 22.79
CA ASP A 25 3.28 12.20 21.49
C ASP A 25 2.81 13.10 20.34
N VAL A 26 1.64 13.72 20.47
CA VAL A 26 1.15 14.70 19.48
C VAL A 26 2.04 15.93 19.47
N ASP A 27 2.44 16.47 20.63
CA ASP A 27 3.34 17.61 20.72
C ASP A 27 4.69 17.33 20.05
N PHE A 28 5.24 16.14 20.23
CA PHE A 28 6.45 15.70 19.52
C PHE A 28 6.28 15.75 18.00
N TRP A 29 5.16 15.22 17.48
CA TRP A 29 4.91 15.23 16.04
C TRP A 29 4.62 16.63 15.49
N ILE A 30 3.98 17.50 16.28
CA ILE A 30 3.88 18.93 15.92
C ILE A 30 5.28 19.52 15.72
N ARG A 31 6.22 19.28 16.64
CA ARG A 31 7.61 19.74 16.53
C ARG A 31 8.31 19.17 15.30
N VAL A 32 8.12 17.88 14.99
CA VAL A 32 8.68 17.24 13.77
C VAL A 32 8.15 17.93 12.50
N TYR A 33 6.88 18.33 12.49
CA TYR A 33 6.23 18.96 11.35
C TYR A 33 6.45 20.48 11.27
N THR A 34 6.92 21.13 12.32
CA THR A 34 6.97 22.61 12.35
C THR A 34 8.34 23.19 12.70
N GLU A 35 9.19 22.48 13.50
CA GLU A 35 10.43 23.05 14.01
C GLU A 35 11.69 22.61 13.23
N VAL A 36 11.70 21.38 12.71
CA VAL A 36 12.88 20.76 12.08
C VAL A 36 12.61 20.38 10.61
N THR A 37 13.54 20.79 9.74
CA THR A 37 13.47 20.53 8.28
C THR A 37 14.01 19.14 7.93
N THR A 38 13.91 18.75 6.64
CA THR A 38 14.53 17.51 6.12
C THR A 38 16.06 17.48 6.18
N SER A 39 16.70 18.59 6.56
CA SER A 39 18.14 18.65 6.89
C SER A 39 18.42 18.53 8.39
N GLU A 40 17.41 18.33 9.21
CA GLU A 40 17.50 18.25 10.66
C GLU A 40 16.70 17.06 11.21
N GLY A 41 16.81 16.78 12.50
CA GLY A 41 15.99 15.77 13.16
C GLY A 41 16.30 15.61 14.63
N PHE A 42 15.45 14.84 15.32
CA PHE A 42 15.55 14.58 16.74
C PHE A 42 16.13 13.20 17.03
N LEU A 43 17.11 13.11 17.92
CA LEU A 43 17.37 11.89 18.69
C LEU A 43 16.46 11.89 19.91
N HIS A 44 15.65 10.87 20.08
CA HIS A 44 14.58 10.81 21.08
C HIS A 44 14.37 9.37 21.58
N ASP A 45 13.62 9.21 22.69
CA ASP A 45 13.15 7.90 23.14
C ASP A 45 11.98 7.42 22.27
N GLN A 46 12.08 6.22 21.69
CA GLN A 46 11.05 5.69 20.77
C GLN A 46 9.72 5.32 21.46
N TYR A 47 9.70 5.20 22.78
CA TYR A 47 8.51 4.85 23.57
C TYR A 47 7.97 6.01 24.41
N ASP A 48 8.80 7.01 24.67
CA ASP A 48 8.42 8.24 25.36
C ASP A 48 8.83 9.45 24.50
N LEU A 49 7.97 9.82 23.57
CA LEU A 49 8.27 10.88 22.59
C LEU A 49 8.46 12.25 23.25
N GLY A 50 8.00 12.43 24.49
CA GLY A 50 8.29 13.63 25.26
C GLY A 50 9.77 13.80 25.61
N VAL A 51 10.56 12.72 25.55
CA VAL A 51 11.99 12.72 25.84
C VAL A 51 12.80 12.89 24.55
N VAL A 52 13.17 14.13 24.24
CA VAL A 52 14.04 14.47 23.12
C VAL A 52 15.44 14.74 23.66
N TYR A 53 16.41 13.95 23.21
CA TYR A 53 17.79 14.00 23.68
C TYR A 53 18.60 15.10 23.01
N ARG A 54 18.47 15.17 21.66
CA ARG A 54 19.29 16.13 20.88
C ARG A 54 18.64 16.43 19.53
N THR A 55 18.81 17.66 19.03
CA THR A 55 18.53 18.03 17.65
C THR A 55 19.82 17.93 16.85
N LEU A 56 19.79 17.15 15.77
CA LEU A 56 20.89 17.07 14.81
C LEU A 56 20.57 17.94 13.59
N ARG A 57 21.62 18.62 13.10
CA ARG A 57 21.56 19.46 11.90
C ARG A 57 22.61 18.99 10.91
N PHE A 58 22.25 18.93 9.64
CA PHE A 58 23.13 18.52 8.57
C PHE A 58 23.16 19.59 7.49
N GLU A 59 24.27 19.72 6.81
CA GLU A 59 24.34 20.53 5.60
C GLU A 59 23.47 19.89 4.51
N ARG A 60 22.92 20.74 3.59
CA ARG A 60 21.94 20.28 2.60
C ARG A 60 22.42 19.14 1.72
N ASP A 61 23.71 19.16 1.34
CA ASP A 61 24.28 18.25 0.36
C ASP A 61 25.14 17.13 0.96
N VAL A 62 24.96 16.84 2.26
CA VAL A 62 25.68 15.75 2.92
C VAL A 62 25.26 14.40 2.33
N ALA A 63 26.25 13.62 1.92
CA ALA A 63 26.04 12.29 1.41
C ALA A 63 25.25 11.41 2.42
N PRO A 64 24.27 10.58 1.96
CA PRO A 64 23.46 9.75 2.86
C PRO A 64 24.28 8.87 3.82
N ALA A 65 25.42 8.35 3.37
CA ALA A 65 26.31 7.54 4.21
C ALA A 65 26.94 8.35 5.33
N THR A 66 27.41 9.58 5.04
CA THR A 66 27.99 10.50 6.02
C THR A 66 26.94 10.92 7.05
N ARG A 67 25.72 11.27 6.61
CA ARG A 67 24.59 11.58 7.49
C ARG A 67 24.30 10.42 8.45
N ARG A 68 24.24 9.19 7.92
CA ARG A 68 24.00 7.98 8.73
C ARG A 68 25.09 7.79 9.77
N ALA A 69 26.37 7.87 9.37
CA ALA A 69 27.49 7.74 10.29
C ALA A 69 27.45 8.78 11.42
N ALA A 70 27.08 10.02 11.12
CA ALA A 70 26.93 11.08 12.12
C ALA A 70 25.77 10.80 13.09
N ILE A 71 24.62 10.30 12.59
CA ILE A 71 23.48 9.89 13.42
C ILE A 71 23.88 8.75 14.35
N ASP A 72 24.56 7.72 13.82
CA ASP A 72 24.97 6.54 14.59
C ASP A 72 26.01 6.91 15.66
N ALA A 73 26.93 7.80 15.35
CA ALA A 73 27.91 8.31 16.30
C ALA A 73 27.25 9.06 17.47
N GLU A 74 26.29 9.96 17.18
CA GLU A 74 25.59 10.70 18.22
C GLU A 74 24.63 9.81 19.03
N ARG A 75 24.01 8.82 18.37
CA ARG A 75 23.21 7.80 19.05
C ARG A 75 24.06 7.04 20.06
N SER A 76 25.21 6.52 19.66
CA SER A 76 26.13 5.78 20.54
C SER A 76 26.61 6.62 21.72
N LYS A 77 26.85 7.92 21.54
CA LYS A 77 27.19 8.83 22.65
C LYS A 77 26.05 8.94 23.67
N ILE A 78 24.81 9.13 23.19
CA ILE A 78 23.63 9.22 24.05
C ILE A 78 23.41 7.90 24.80
N GLU A 79 23.50 6.76 24.08
CA GLU A 79 23.43 5.43 24.68
C GLU A 79 24.46 5.23 25.80
N GLY A 80 25.72 5.62 25.56
CA GLY A 80 26.79 5.57 26.56
C GLY A 80 26.53 6.45 27.79
N MET A 81 26.07 7.69 27.60
CA MET A 81 25.69 8.57 28.70
C MET A 81 24.54 7.98 29.53
N LEU A 82 23.50 7.49 28.88
CA LEU A 82 22.37 6.84 29.55
C LEU A 82 22.79 5.58 30.33
N GLN A 83 23.71 4.78 29.78
CA GLN A 83 24.26 3.60 30.46
C GLN A 83 25.09 4.00 31.68
N ARG A 84 25.89 5.05 31.62
CA ARG A 84 26.66 5.60 32.75
C ARG A 84 25.73 6.09 33.87
N MET A 85 24.65 6.81 33.51
CA MET A 85 23.62 7.25 34.46
C MET A 85 22.86 6.06 35.08
N ALA A 86 22.55 5.04 34.30
CA ALA A 86 21.96 3.78 34.77
C ALA A 86 22.86 3.03 35.77
N ALA A 87 24.17 3.08 35.58
CA ALA A 87 25.14 2.53 36.50
C ALA A 87 25.27 3.33 37.82
N GLY A 88 24.69 4.53 37.87
CA GLY A 88 24.63 5.36 39.07
C GLY A 88 25.76 6.37 39.20
N ALA A 89 26.31 6.87 38.09
CA ALA A 89 27.25 7.95 38.08
C ALA A 89 26.69 9.18 38.80
N THR A 90 27.48 9.78 39.71
CA THR A 90 27.12 10.98 40.46
C THR A 90 27.82 12.23 39.95
N ASP A 91 28.92 12.04 39.19
CA ASP A 91 29.74 13.05 38.55
C ASP A 91 29.28 13.28 37.09
N LEU A 92 28.03 13.75 36.94
CA LEU A 92 27.45 13.95 35.62
C LEU A 92 28.12 15.13 34.90
N THR A 93 28.50 14.90 33.64
CA THR A 93 28.93 15.96 32.72
C THR A 93 27.78 16.92 32.40
N ASP A 94 28.06 18.10 31.85
CA ASP A 94 27.04 19.08 31.44
C ASP A 94 26.04 18.47 30.43
N ASP A 95 26.52 17.64 29.51
CA ASP A 95 25.67 16.96 28.53
C ASP A 95 24.76 15.89 29.18
N GLU A 96 25.28 15.16 30.18
CA GLU A 96 24.49 14.20 30.97
C GLU A 96 23.45 14.88 31.85
N GLN A 97 23.78 16.05 32.42
CA GLN A 97 22.81 16.87 33.20
C GLN A 97 21.67 17.35 32.30
N LYS A 98 21.97 17.83 31.08
CA LYS A 98 20.95 18.20 30.08
C LYS A 98 20.10 17.00 29.68
N LEU A 99 20.75 15.84 29.50
CA LEU A 99 20.06 14.59 29.18
C LEU A 99 19.15 14.15 30.32
N ALA A 100 19.60 14.21 31.58
CA ALA A 100 18.81 13.91 32.76
C ALA A 100 17.58 14.83 32.87
N ALA A 101 17.74 16.11 32.56
CA ALA A 101 16.65 17.10 32.60
C ALA A 101 15.51 16.76 31.63
N ALA A 102 15.79 16.09 30.49
CA ALA A 102 14.79 15.66 29.53
C ALA A 102 13.81 14.61 30.09
N PHE A 103 14.21 13.86 31.12
CA PHE A 103 13.35 12.87 31.79
C PHE A 103 12.50 13.47 32.90
N GLY A 104 12.77 14.71 33.32
CA GLY A 104 12.17 15.34 34.48
C GLY A 104 12.79 14.88 35.81
N PRO A 105 12.34 15.43 36.93
CA PRO A 105 12.91 15.14 38.26
C PRO A 105 12.65 13.69 38.67
N GLY A 106 13.66 13.02 39.24
CA GLY A 106 13.51 11.73 39.91
C GLY A 106 13.49 10.51 38.97
N ALA A 107 14.01 10.64 37.74
CA ALA A 107 14.14 9.48 36.83
C ALA A 107 15.02 8.39 37.49
N SER A 108 14.54 7.14 37.47
CA SER A 108 15.23 6.02 38.06
C SER A 108 16.36 5.50 37.20
N ARG A 109 17.33 4.80 37.81
CA ARG A 109 18.41 4.11 37.08
C ARG A 109 17.87 3.11 36.06
N SER A 110 16.79 2.39 36.38
CA SER A 110 16.12 1.48 35.45
C SER A 110 15.53 2.21 34.25
N ARG A 111 15.00 3.42 34.46
CA ARG A 111 14.47 4.24 33.34
C ARG A 111 15.59 4.67 32.38
N TYR A 112 16.78 5.01 32.88
CA TYR A 112 17.94 5.30 32.01
C TYR A 112 18.42 4.05 31.29
N ALA A 113 18.46 2.89 31.96
CA ALA A 113 18.87 1.63 31.35
C ALA A 113 17.92 1.18 30.22
N GLU A 114 16.62 1.45 30.38
CA GLU A 114 15.62 1.21 29.33
C GLU A 114 15.78 2.20 28.18
N ALA A 115 15.92 3.48 28.47
CA ALA A 115 16.09 4.54 27.49
C ALA A 115 17.33 4.35 26.61
N ALA A 116 18.43 3.82 27.16
CA ALA A 116 19.64 3.50 26.40
C ALA A 116 19.41 2.49 25.27
N LYS A 117 18.36 1.66 25.35
CA LYS A 117 17.99 0.69 24.31
C LYS A 117 16.98 1.27 23.29
N ASN A 118 16.48 2.47 23.56
CA ASN A 118 15.33 3.06 22.88
C ASN A 118 15.66 4.34 22.12
N VAL A 119 16.94 4.67 21.98
CA VAL A 119 17.39 5.87 21.27
C VAL A 119 17.10 5.74 19.79
N ARG A 120 16.27 6.64 19.26
CA ARG A 120 15.84 6.66 17.84
C ARG A 120 16.07 8.04 17.24
N PHE A 121 16.39 8.05 15.94
CA PHE A 121 16.44 9.29 15.15
C PHE A 121 15.13 9.47 14.36
N GLN A 122 14.50 10.64 14.50
CA GLN A 122 13.37 11.08 13.68
C GLN A 122 13.78 12.26 12.81
N LEU A 123 13.71 12.09 11.50
CA LEU A 123 13.94 13.16 10.53
C LEU A 123 12.84 14.23 10.62
N GLY A 124 13.23 15.49 10.56
CA GLY A 124 12.32 16.61 10.48
C GLY A 124 11.57 16.69 9.14
N GLN A 125 10.45 17.40 9.13
CA GLN A 125 9.55 17.48 7.99
C GLN A 125 8.89 18.85 7.81
N SER A 126 9.34 19.89 8.50
CA SER A 126 8.67 21.18 8.48
C SER A 126 8.61 21.82 7.09
N ASP A 127 9.67 21.69 6.31
CA ASP A 127 9.74 22.14 4.92
C ASP A 127 8.73 21.40 4.01
N ARG A 128 8.59 20.09 4.19
CA ARG A 128 7.64 19.26 3.43
C ARG A 128 6.21 19.52 3.83
N PHE A 129 5.98 19.65 5.14
CA PHE A 129 4.64 19.89 5.68
C PHE A 129 4.11 21.26 5.21
N ARG A 130 4.96 22.31 5.28
CA ARG A 130 4.63 23.62 4.72
C ARG A 130 4.26 23.54 3.23
N ALA A 131 5.12 22.92 2.43
CA ALA A 131 4.84 22.73 1.01
C ALA A 131 3.58 21.87 0.76
N GLY A 132 3.26 20.95 1.68
CA GLY A 132 2.01 20.19 1.68
C GLY A 132 0.79 21.05 1.91
N LEU A 133 0.83 21.96 2.89
CA LEU A 133 -0.22 22.93 3.13
C LEU A 133 -0.46 23.86 1.93
N GLU A 134 0.61 24.28 1.24
CA GLU A 134 0.49 25.09 0.02
C GLU A 134 -0.15 24.29 -1.12
N ARG A 135 0.21 23.02 -1.29
CA ARG A 135 -0.37 22.15 -2.34
C ARG A 135 -1.80 21.71 -2.06
N SER A 136 -2.20 21.57 -0.80
CA SER A 136 -3.50 20.97 -0.42
C SER A 136 -4.69 21.65 -1.08
N GLY A 137 -4.62 22.97 -1.29
CA GLY A 137 -5.68 23.75 -1.94
C GLY A 137 -6.12 23.21 -3.30
N GLN A 138 -5.27 22.47 -3.99
CA GLN A 138 -5.63 21.87 -5.30
C GLN A 138 -6.71 20.80 -5.19
N TRP A 139 -6.86 20.14 -4.04
CA TRP A 139 -7.72 18.96 -3.88
C TRP A 139 -8.68 19.04 -2.69
N GLU A 140 -8.60 20.05 -1.84
CA GLU A 140 -9.41 20.16 -0.62
C GLU A 140 -10.91 20.06 -0.88
N ALA A 141 -11.41 20.77 -1.89
CA ALA A 141 -12.83 20.73 -2.26
C ALA A 141 -13.28 19.32 -2.68
N HIS A 142 -12.47 18.64 -3.49
CA HIS A 142 -12.78 17.28 -3.93
C HIS A 142 -12.71 16.28 -2.77
N ILE A 143 -11.71 16.37 -1.89
CA ILE A 143 -11.58 15.51 -0.70
C ILE A 143 -12.79 15.71 0.21
N ALA A 144 -13.17 16.95 0.49
CA ALA A 144 -14.33 17.27 1.32
C ALA A 144 -15.62 16.68 0.73
N GLN A 145 -15.83 16.81 -0.58
CA GLN A 145 -17.00 16.25 -1.26
C GLN A 145 -17.01 14.72 -1.22
N ALA A 146 -15.89 14.08 -1.52
CA ALA A 146 -15.79 12.62 -1.51
C ALA A 146 -16.08 12.04 -0.12
N PHE A 147 -15.62 12.69 0.94
CA PHE A 147 -15.86 12.28 2.32
C PHE A 147 -17.31 12.55 2.74
N ALA A 148 -17.86 13.71 2.38
CA ALA A 148 -19.26 14.03 2.65
C ALA A 148 -20.23 13.05 1.99
N ASN A 149 -19.93 12.57 0.79
CA ASN A 149 -20.74 11.58 0.06
C ASN A 149 -20.89 10.24 0.82
N LEU A 150 -19.93 9.89 1.68
CA LEU A 150 -19.97 8.70 2.54
C LEU A 150 -20.27 9.04 4.01
N GLY A 151 -20.56 10.30 4.34
CA GLY A 151 -20.83 10.75 5.71
C GLY A 151 -19.63 10.62 6.65
N LEU A 152 -18.41 10.66 6.11
CA LEU A 152 -17.18 10.55 6.87
C LEU A 152 -16.86 11.86 7.61
N PRO A 153 -16.12 11.81 8.75
CA PRO A 153 -15.64 13.00 9.43
C PRO A 153 -14.76 13.86 8.52
N PRO A 154 -15.03 15.16 8.38
CA PRO A 154 -14.22 16.04 7.52
C PRO A 154 -12.75 16.16 7.99
N GLN A 155 -12.49 15.91 9.27
CA GLN A 155 -11.14 15.91 9.84
C GLN A 155 -10.19 14.92 9.14
N LEU A 156 -10.72 13.84 8.54
CA LEU A 156 -9.93 12.84 7.81
C LEU A 156 -9.22 13.42 6.58
N ALA A 157 -9.65 14.60 6.10
CA ALA A 157 -8.99 15.33 5.01
C ALA A 157 -7.53 15.71 5.31
N ALA A 158 -7.14 15.73 6.59
CA ALA A 158 -5.74 15.97 6.99
C ALA A 158 -4.80 14.75 6.77
N LEU A 159 -5.33 13.56 6.46
CA LEU A 159 -4.53 12.34 6.33
C LEU A 159 -3.44 12.41 5.25
N PRO A 160 -3.61 13.04 4.07
CA PRO A 160 -2.55 13.17 3.10
C PRO A 160 -1.32 13.94 3.57
N HIS A 161 -1.42 14.79 4.60
CA HIS A 161 -0.25 15.40 5.22
C HIS A 161 0.69 14.36 5.82
N VAL A 162 0.12 13.30 6.44
CA VAL A 162 0.88 12.20 7.04
C VAL A 162 1.41 11.26 5.96
N GLU A 163 0.63 10.97 4.94
CA GLU A 163 0.95 9.98 3.92
C GLU A 163 2.00 10.46 2.92
N SER A 164 1.82 11.65 2.37
CA SER A 164 2.68 12.16 1.30
C SER A 164 3.06 13.64 1.44
N SER A 165 2.61 14.33 2.48
CA SER A 165 2.61 15.79 2.54
C SER A 165 1.91 16.40 1.32
N PHE A 166 0.78 15.86 0.90
CA PHE A 166 0.05 16.26 -0.31
C PHE A 166 0.89 16.23 -1.59
N ASP A 167 1.84 15.32 -1.72
CA ASP A 167 2.60 15.13 -2.95
C ASP A 167 1.96 14.02 -3.82
N PRO A 168 1.29 14.36 -4.93
CA PRO A 168 0.64 13.37 -5.79
C PRO A 168 1.64 12.51 -6.56
N THR A 169 2.91 12.92 -6.61
CA THR A 169 3.99 12.19 -7.30
C THR A 169 4.76 11.26 -6.37
N ALA A 170 4.45 11.27 -5.07
CA ALA A 170 5.15 10.46 -4.08
C ALA A 170 5.08 8.98 -4.41
N TYR A 171 6.26 8.34 -4.43
CA TYR A 171 6.39 6.91 -4.66
C TYR A 171 7.42 6.33 -3.68
N SER A 172 6.96 5.43 -2.81
CA SER A 172 7.83 4.85 -1.77
C SER A 172 8.70 3.73 -2.33
N LYS A 173 9.82 3.44 -1.66
CA LYS A 173 10.72 2.32 -2.02
C LYS A 173 10.02 0.94 -1.96
N VAL A 174 8.93 0.84 -1.24
CA VAL A 174 8.14 -0.38 -1.05
C VAL A 174 6.90 -0.43 -1.93
N GLY A 175 6.72 0.57 -2.81
CA GLY A 175 5.68 0.60 -3.82
C GLY A 175 4.39 1.31 -3.43
N ALA A 176 4.31 1.98 -2.27
CA ALA A 176 3.19 2.88 -1.99
C ALA A 176 3.25 4.09 -2.92
N ALA A 177 2.11 4.58 -3.41
CA ALA A 177 2.07 5.56 -4.49
C ALA A 177 0.97 6.61 -4.33
N GLY A 178 1.27 7.82 -4.80
CA GLY A 178 0.35 8.95 -4.92
C GLY A 178 0.03 9.66 -3.62
N LEU A 179 -0.95 10.54 -3.67
CA LEU A 179 -1.39 11.41 -2.57
C LEU A 179 -1.70 10.62 -1.29
N TRP A 180 -2.35 9.47 -1.43
CA TRP A 180 -2.88 8.61 -0.39
C TRP A 180 -2.00 7.39 -0.09
N GLN A 181 -0.83 7.28 -0.70
CA GLN A 181 0.16 6.22 -0.50
C GLN A 181 -0.41 4.80 -0.51
N PHE A 182 -1.33 4.52 -1.43
CA PHE A 182 -1.85 3.16 -1.59
C PHE A 182 -0.75 2.17 -1.96
N MET A 183 -0.69 1.06 -1.24
CA MET A 183 0.05 -0.12 -1.68
C MET A 183 -0.65 -0.77 -2.88
N PRO A 184 0.10 -1.44 -3.79
CA PRO A 184 -0.51 -2.08 -4.96
C PRO A 184 -1.63 -3.08 -4.60
N GLY A 185 -1.45 -3.86 -3.53
CA GLY A 185 -2.44 -4.85 -3.10
C GLY A 185 -3.77 -4.23 -2.68
N THR A 186 -3.73 -3.21 -1.82
CA THR A 186 -4.92 -2.48 -1.38
C THR A 186 -5.50 -1.63 -2.51
N GLY A 187 -4.63 -0.95 -3.26
CA GLY A 187 -5.06 -0.12 -4.37
C GLY A 187 -5.92 -0.89 -5.37
N ARG A 188 -5.54 -2.12 -5.75
CA ARG A 188 -6.32 -2.95 -6.70
C ARG A 188 -7.73 -3.31 -6.25
N GLN A 189 -8.06 -3.16 -4.98
CA GLN A 189 -9.42 -3.38 -4.49
C GLN A 189 -10.37 -2.25 -4.91
N PHE A 190 -9.85 -1.06 -5.15
CA PHE A 190 -10.60 0.17 -5.41
C PHE A 190 -10.21 0.87 -6.71
N LEU A 191 -9.01 0.63 -7.21
CA LEU A 191 -8.34 1.40 -8.26
C LEU A 191 -7.83 0.48 -9.37
N ARG A 192 -7.83 1.00 -10.58
CA ARG A 192 -7.20 0.34 -11.72
C ARG A 192 -5.68 0.50 -11.64
N ILE A 193 -4.97 -0.64 -11.63
CA ILE A 193 -3.51 -0.69 -11.65
C ILE A 193 -3.07 -1.77 -12.65
N ASP A 194 -2.69 -1.34 -13.84
CA ASP A 194 -2.22 -2.21 -14.92
C ASP A 194 -0.97 -1.62 -15.61
N ASP A 195 -0.61 -2.11 -16.79
CA ASP A 195 0.56 -1.64 -17.54
C ASP A 195 0.35 -0.26 -18.20
N ALA A 196 -0.88 0.17 -18.40
CA ALA A 196 -1.22 1.47 -19.00
C ALA A 196 -1.62 2.53 -17.97
N VAL A 197 -2.23 2.10 -16.85
CA VAL A 197 -2.83 3.01 -15.85
C VAL A 197 -2.42 2.59 -14.44
N ASP A 198 -2.12 3.57 -13.60
CA ASP A 198 -1.97 3.42 -12.15
C ASP A 198 -2.78 4.53 -11.45
N GLU A 199 -4.04 4.27 -11.13
CA GLU A 199 -4.96 5.26 -10.54
C GLU A 199 -4.57 5.67 -9.12
N ARG A 200 -3.59 5.01 -8.47
CA ARG A 200 -3.03 5.47 -7.20
C ARG A 200 -2.33 6.83 -7.35
N MET A 201 -1.83 7.11 -8.56
CA MET A 201 -1.20 8.39 -8.92
C MET A 201 -2.22 9.47 -9.26
N ASP A 202 -3.50 9.13 -9.39
CA ASP A 202 -4.58 10.09 -9.63
C ASP A 202 -5.15 10.59 -8.30
N PRO A 203 -4.93 11.86 -7.91
CA PRO A 203 -5.41 12.36 -6.61
C PRO A 203 -6.93 12.25 -6.43
N PHE A 204 -7.70 12.39 -7.49
CA PHE A 204 -9.16 12.34 -7.44
C PHE A 204 -9.67 10.91 -7.24
N ARG A 205 -9.19 9.97 -8.07
CA ARG A 205 -9.57 8.56 -7.95
C ARG A 205 -9.05 7.94 -6.66
N ALA A 206 -7.82 8.27 -6.29
CA ALA A 206 -7.24 7.80 -5.03
C ALA A 206 -7.98 8.36 -3.81
N THR A 207 -8.54 9.59 -3.87
CA THR A 207 -9.38 10.15 -2.80
C THR A 207 -10.66 9.34 -2.63
N GLU A 208 -11.37 9.03 -3.72
CA GLU A 208 -12.58 8.19 -3.67
C GLU A 208 -12.26 6.80 -3.05
N ALA A 209 -11.14 6.22 -3.44
CA ALA A 209 -10.67 4.94 -2.90
C ALA A 209 -10.31 5.03 -1.41
N ALA A 210 -9.65 6.10 -0.97
CA ALA A 210 -9.28 6.33 0.43
C ALA A 210 -10.52 6.51 1.31
N ALA A 211 -11.54 7.24 0.82
CA ALA A 211 -12.81 7.38 1.50
C ALA A 211 -13.49 6.01 1.72
N GLN A 212 -13.51 5.15 0.70
CA GLN A 212 -14.07 3.79 0.81
C GLN A 212 -13.26 2.91 1.78
N LEU A 213 -11.93 2.98 1.76
CA LEU A 213 -11.09 2.21 2.68
C LEU A 213 -11.29 2.66 4.13
N LEU A 214 -11.38 3.97 4.39
CA LEU A 214 -11.62 4.51 5.73
C LEU A 214 -13.01 4.13 6.25
N ASP A 215 -14.05 4.19 5.41
CA ASP A 215 -15.39 3.71 5.74
C ASP A 215 -15.39 2.22 6.10
N TYR A 216 -14.73 1.40 5.28
CA TYR A 216 -14.56 -0.03 5.55
C TYR A 216 -13.86 -0.28 6.90
N ASN A 217 -12.73 0.40 7.14
CA ASN A 217 -12.00 0.26 8.40
C ASN A 217 -12.86 0.64 9.60
N PHE A 218 -13.63 1.73 9.49
CA PHE A 218 -14.52 2.16 10.57
C PHE A 218 -15.65 1.17 10.82
N ARG A 219 -16.32 0.69 9.79
CA ARG A 219 -17.37 -0.34 9.94
C ARG A 219 -16.84 -1.62 10.55
N PHE A 220 -15.63 -2.00 10.20
CA PHE A 220 -14.99 -3.22 10.72
C PHE A 220 -14.52 -3.07 12.17
N LEU A 221 -14.00 -1.90 12.59
CA LEU A 221 -13.37 -1.69 13.90
C LEU A 221 -14.26 -0.93 14.90
N GLY A 222 -15.28 -0.19 14.44
CA GLY A 222 -16.22 0.56 15.26
C GLY A 222 -15.64 1.81 15.95
N SER A 223 -14.41 2.22 15.59
CA SER A 223 -13.69 3.32 16.23
C SER A 223 -12.82 4.05 15.23
N TRP A 224 -12.90 5.37 15.15
CA TRP A 224 -12.07 6.18 14.24
C TRP A 224 -10.58 6.11 14.55
N PRO A 225 -10.13 6.19 15.82
CA PRO A 225 -8.72 5.99 16.14
C PRO A 225 -8.17 4.66 15.63
N LEU A 226 -8.93 3.57 15.76
CA LEU A 226 -8.54 2.27 15.25
C LEU A 226 -8.61 2.23 13.72
N ALA A 227 -9.63 2.82 13.10
CA ALA A 227 -9.79 2.87 11.65
C ALA A 227 -8.66 3.64 10.95
N LEU A 228 -8.26 4.78 11.54
CA LEU A 228 -7.10 5.56 11.08
C LEU A 228 -5.80 4.77 11.26
N THR A 229 -5.57 4.18 12.44
CA THR A 229 -4.38 3.35 12.65
C THR A 229 -4.35 2.15 11.71
N ALA A 230 -5.52 1.59 11.38
CA ALA A 230 -5.67 0.50 10.43
C ALA A 230 -5.33 0.90 8.99
N TYR A 231 -5.40 2.17 8.64
CA TYR A 231 -4.95 2.65 7.33
C TYR A 231 -3.47 2.34 7.11
N ASN A 232 -2.66 2.43 8.17
CA ASN A 232 -1.24 2.05 8.17
C ASN A 232 -1.00 0.58 8.54
N HIS A 233 -1.67 0.06 9.58
CA HIS A 233 -1.39 -1.27 10.17
C HIS A 233 -2.25 -2.40 9.61
N GLY A 234 -3.28 -2.06 8.84
CA GLY A 234 -4.29 -2.98 8.35
C GLY A 234 -5.39 -3.28 9.39
N ALA A 235 -6.63 -3.42 8.90
CA ALA A 235 -7.81 -3.59 9.75
C ALA A 235 -7.75 -4.86 10.62
N ALA A 236 -7.31 -5.98 10.06
CA ALA A 236 -7.13 -7.23 10.80
C ALA A 236 -6.06 -7.12 11.90
N GLY A 237 -4.97 -6.38 11.63
CA GLY A 237 -3.93 -6.10 12.64
C GLY A 237 -4.47 -5.33 13.83
N MET A 238 -5.25 -4.28 13.57
CA MET A 238 -5.87 -3.49 14.64
C MET A 238 -6.95 -4.26 15.40
N ARG A 239 -7.70 -5.13 14.73
CA ARG A 239 -8.65 -6.02 15.41
C ARG A 239 -7.91 -6.95 16.39
N ARG A 240 -6.82 -7.59 15.96
CA ARG A 240 -6.00 -8.43 16.86
C ARG A 240 -5.46 -7.65 18.07
N ALA A 241 -5.01 -6.40 17.85
CA ALA A 241 -4.53 -5.55 18.93
C ALA A 241 -5.63 -5.25 19.96
N SER A 242 -6.83 -4.90 19.48
CA SER A 242 -8.01 -4.66 20.30
C SER A 242 -8.44 -5.92 21.08
N ASP A 243 -8.51 -7.06 20.42
CA ASP A 243 -8.92 -8.34 21.01
C ASP A 243 -7.91 -8.82 22.06
N ALA A 244 -6.60 -8.69 21.78
CA ALA A 244 -5.52 -9.11 22.68
C ALA A 244 -5.51 -8.31 24.00
N LEU A 245 -5.93 -7.05 23.98
CA LEU A 245 -5.98 -6.18 25.15
C LEU A 245 -7.41 -6.01 25.70
N GLY A 246 -8.43 -6.56 25.03
CA GLY A 246 -9.82 -6.43 25.45
C GLY A 246 -10.35 -4.99 25.41
N THR A 247 -9.79 -4.12 24.58
CA THR A 247 -10.14 -2.71 24.53
C THR A 247 -10.05 -2.11 23.14
N ALA A 248 -10.89 -1.10 22.86
CA ALA A 248 -10.80 -0.26 21.68
C ALA A 248 -10.11 1.10 21.98
N ASP A 249 -9.62 1.32 23.18
CA ASP A 249 -8.91 2.54 23.54
C ASP A 249 -7.53 2.59 22.89
N ILE A 250 -7.36 3.55 21.96
CA ILE A 250 -6.13 3.69 21.18
C ILE A 250 -4.92 4.03 22.06
N ALA A 251 -5.10 4.78 23.15
CA ALA A 251 -4.00 5.14 24.04
C ALA A 251 -3.45 3.87 24.74
N THR A 252 -4.34 3.03 25.24
CA THR A 252 -3.97 1.72 25.80
C THR A 252 -3.27 0.83 24.80
N ILE A 253 -3.77 0.76 23.56
CA ILE A 253 -3.16 -0.07 22.50
C ILE A 253 -1.76 0.44 22.14
N VAL A 254 -1.61 1.74 21.93
CA VAL A 254 -0.30 2.36 21.59
C VAL A 254 0.75 2.09 22.68
N ARG A 255 0.36 2.11 23.96
CA ARG A 255 1.27 1.91 25.10
C ARG A 255 1.59 0.44 25.38
N ASN A 256 0.61 -0.46 25.23
CA ASN A 256 0.69 -1.80 25.78
C ASN A 256 0.75 -2.92 24.73
N TYR A 257 0.26 -2.68 23.50
CA TYR A 257 0.28 -3.73 22.49
C TYR A 257 1.68 -3.93 21.92
N LYS A 258 2.19 -5.16 22.06
CA LYS A 258 3.52 -5.55 21.55
C LYS A 258 3.37 -6.63 20.49
N SER A 259 3.77 -6.31 19.28
CA SER A 259 3.81 -7.25 18.15
C SER A 259 4.93 -6.82 17.20
N PRO A 260 5.65 -7.76 16.57
CA PRO A 260 6.69 -7.42 15.59
C PRO A 260 6.18 -6.55 14.44
N SER A 261 4.91 -6.68 14.07
CA SER A 261 4.28 -5.86 13.01
C SER A 261 3.76 -4.51 13.51
N PHE A 262 3.55 -4.32 14.83
CA PHE A 262 3.09 -3.07 15.42
C PHE A 262 4.27 -2.23 15.91
N GLY A 263 5.12 -1.84 14.95
CA GLY A 263 6.35 -1.08 15.19
C GLY A 263 6.10 0.42 15.43
N PHE A 264 7.18 1.20 15.36
CA PHE A 264 7.15 2.65 15.62
C PHE A 264 6.14 3.39 14.74
N ALA A 265 6.09 3.12 13.44
CA ALA A 265 5.18 3.78 12.51
C ALA A 265 3.70 3.54 12.88
N SER A 266 3.30 2.29 13.10
CA SER A 266 1.91 1.97 13.44
C SER A 266 1.50 2.55 14.80
N ARG A 267 2.39 2.50 15.80
CA ARG A 267 2.14 3.11 17.12
C ARG A 267 1.95 4.62 17.06
N ASN A 268 2.64 5.28 16.17
CA ASN A 268 2.64 6.73 16.05
C ASN A 268 1.67 7.26 14.99
N PHE A 269 1.02 6.40 14.23
CA PHE A 269 0.19 6.83 13.11
C PHE A 269 -0.95 7.76 13.53
N TYR A 270 -1.69 7.38 14.56
CA TYR A 270 -2.80 8.19 15.05
C TYR A 270 -2.34 9.53 15.63
N VAL A 271 -1.25 9.55 16.42
CA VAL A 271 -0.74 10.80 17.00
C VAL A 271 -0.10 11.72 15.95
N SER A 272 0.54 11.18 14.93
CA SER A 272 1.04 11.96 13.81
C SER A 272 -0.11 12.57 12.99
N PHE A 273 -1.22 11.85 12.83
CA PHE A 273 -2.44 12.37 12.22
C PHE A 273 -3.06 13.50 13.07
N LEU A 274 -3.16 13.34 14.38
CA LEU A 274 -3.68 14.40 15.28
C LEU A 274 -2.80 15.64 15.23
N ALA A 275 -1.48 15.49 15.17
CA ALA A 275 -0.55 16.60 14.99
C ALA A 275 -0.77 17.32 13.66
N ALA A 276 -0.89 16.56 12.56
CA ALA A 276 -1.19 17.11 11.24
C ALA A 276 -2.52 17.86 11.21
N LEU A 277 -3.57 17.29 11.78
CA LEU A 277 -4.89 17.92 11.92
C LEU A 277 -4.83 19.21 12.75
N THR A 278 -4.04 19.22 13.82
CA THR A 278 -3.86 20.41 14.68
C THR A 278 -3.22 21.56 13.92
N ILE A 279 -2.21 21.25 13.11
CA ILE A 279 -1.50 22.25 12.29
C ILE A 279 -2.39 22.73 11.15
N ASP A 280 -3.06 21.82 10.46
CA ASP A 280 -3.92 22.11 9.32
C ASP A 280 -5.12 23.01 9.68
N ARG A 281 -5.65 22.89 10.91
CA ARG A 281 -6.70 23.77 11.45
C ARG A 281 -6.24 25.20 11.71
N ASN A 282 -4.95 25.42 11.99
CA ASN A 282 -4.37 26.71 12.33
C ASN A 282 -2.98 26.90 11.72
N PRO A 283 -2.85 26.82 10.38
CA PRO A 283 -1.54 26.80 9.73
C PRO A 283 -0.74 28.09 9.93
N ASP A 284 -1.41 29.24 10.00
CA ASP A 284 -0.78 30.56 10.20
C ASP A 284 -0.05 30.67 11.55
N LYS A 285 -0.51 29.95 12.57
CA LYS A 285 0.17 29.87 13.88
C LYS A 285 1.58 29.29 13.75
N TYR A 286 1.78 28.36 12.84
CA TYR A 286 3.02 27.59 12.74
C TYR A 286 3.94 28.05 11.61
N PHE A 287 3.36 28.52 10.50
CA PHE A 287 4.11 28.84 9.30
C PHE A 287 3.92 30.29 8.81
N GLY A 288 3.10 31.10 9.50
CA GLY A 288 2.72 32.41 9.02
C GLY A 288 1.84 32.31 7.78
N SER A 289 1.79 33.38 6.99
CA SER A 289 0.98 33.43 5.78
C SER A 289 1.46 32.39 4.74
N LEU A 290 0.53 31.58 4.25
CA LEU A 290 0.75 30.55 3.23
C LEU A 290 0.06 30.92 1.91
N SER A 291 0.73 30.65 0.81
CA SER A 291 0.15 30.77 -0.53
C SER A 291 -0.38 29.42 -0.99
N ARG A 292 -1.66 29.14 -0.74
CA ARG A 292 -2.29 27.90 -1.19
C ARG A 292 -2.46 27.87 -2.70
N HIS A 293 -2.16 26.73 -3.31
CA HIS A 293 -2.38 26.55 -4.74
C HIS A 293 -3.88 26.56 -5.03
N PRO A 294 -4.31 27.18 -6.16
CA PRO A 294 -5.72 27.18 -6.55
C PRO A 294 -6.20 25.77 -6.88
N GLU A 295 -7.50 25.54 -6.73
CA GLU A 295 -8.15 24.31 -7.12
C GLU A 295 -7.88 23.99 -8.60
N LEU A 296 -7.66 22.70 -8.89
CA LEU A 296 -7.42 22.24 -10.25
C LEU A 296 -8.72 22.30 -11.07
N SER A 297 -8.70 23.13 -12.12
CA SER A 297 -9.80 23.22 -13.08
C SER A 297 -9.49 22.39 -14.32
N PHE A 298 -10.39 21.49 -14.68
CA PHE A 298 -10.27 20.62 -15.87
C PHE A 298 -11.66 20.23 -16.39
N ALA A 299 -11.69 19.78 -17.66
CA ALA A 299 -12.80 19.04 -18.22
C ALA A 299 -12.45 17.56 -18.31
N GLU A 300 -13.43 16.66 -18.24
CA GLU A 300 -13.21 15.22 -18.44
C GLU A 300 -13.92 14.71 -19.69
N VAL A 301 -13.28 13.79 -20.41
CA VAL A 301 -13.89 13.03 -21.48
C VAL A 301 -13.60 11.54 -21.30
N GLU A 302 -14.65 10.71 -21.29
CA GLU A 302 -14.48 9.27 -21.26
C GLU A 302 -14.12 8.74 -22.65
N LEU A 303 -13.08 7.89 -22.73
CA LEU A 303 -12.61 7.36 -24.01
C LEU A 303 -13.55 6.25 -24.52
N PRO A 304 -14.06 6.38 -25.75
CA PRO A 304 -15.00 5.41 -26.34
C PRO A 304 -14.30 4.10 -26.79
N ALA A 305 -13.00 4.15 -27.01
CA ALA A 305 -12.16 3.05 -27.50
C ALA A 305 -10.74 3.18 -26.91
N PHE A 306 -9.88 2.20 -27.19
CA PHE A 306 -8.44 2.36 -26.99
C PHE A 306 -7.92 3.27 -28.12
N ILE A 307 -7.31 4.40 -27.76
CA ILE A 307 -6.88 5.42 -28.74
C ILE A 307 -5.40 5.75 -28.48
N PRO A 308 -4.57 5.76 -29.56
CA PRO A 308 -3.17 6.20 -29.43
C PRO A 308 -3.07 7.65 -28.98
N LEU A 309 -2.13 7.93 -28.08
CA LEU A 309 -1.96 9.26 -27.51
C LEU A 309 -1.74 10.36 -28.59
N PRO A 310 -0.91 10.16 -29.65
CA PRO A 310 -0.74 11.19 -30.69
C PRO A 310 -2.03 11.53 -31.42
N VAL A 311 -2.95 10.58 -31.55
CA VAL A 311 -4.27 10.82 -32.16
C VAL A 311 -5.12 11.72 -31.25
N LEU A 312 -5.08 11.46 -29.93
CA LEU A 312 -5.77 12.30 -28.95
C LEU A 312 -5.20 13.72 -28.92
N GLU A 313 -3.87 13.88 -28.90
CA GLU A 313 -3.19 15.18 -28.96
C GLU A 313 -3.66 16.00 -30.17
N LYS A 314 -3.67 15.35 -31.35
CA LYS A 314 -4.11 15.99 -32.60
C LYS A 314 -5.60 16.32 -32.60
N THR A 315 -6.46 15.38 -32.17
CA THR A 315 -7.93 15.54 -32.20
C THR A 315 -8.40 16.59 -31.19
N LEU A 316 -7.85 16.54 -29.97
CA LEU A 316 -8.22 17.42 -28.87
C LEU A 316 -7.51 18.77 -28.93
N LYS A 317 -6.45 18.89 -29.74
CA LYS A 317 -5.58 20.07 -29.86
C LYS A 317 -5.00 20.48 -28.50
N VAL A 318 -4.58 19.51 -27.69
CA VAL A 318 -3.97 19.70 -26.38
C VAL A 318 -2.53 19.23 -26.42
N GLU A 319 -1.64 20.08 -25.91
CA GLU A 319 -0.22 19.74 -25.81
C GLU A 319 0.03 18.61 -24.79
N ARG A 320 0.97 17.72 -25.10
CA ARG A 320 1.37 16.59 -24.27
C ARG A 320 1.67 16.99 -22.83
N ALA A 321 2.41 18.07 -22.61
CA ALA A 321 2.77 18.52 -21.27
C ALA A 321 1.54 18.80 -20.39
N ARG A 322 0.46 19.36 -20.98
CA ARG A 322 -0.80 19.59 -20.28
C ARG A 322 -1.55 18.29 -19.99
N LEU A 323 -1.55 17.34 -20.94
CA LEU A 323 -2.13 16.01 -20.71
C LEU A 323 -1.40 15.26 -19.61
N VAL A 324 -0.06 15.29 -19.59
CA VAL A 324 0.76 14.68 -18.54
C VAL A 324 0.42 15.25 -17.17
N ALA A 325 0.36 16.57 -17.05
CA ALA A 325 0.07 17.25 -15.79
C ALA A 325 -1.32 16.91 -15.22
N LEU A 326 -2.33 16.72 -16.09
CA LEU A 326 -3.70 16.43 -15.68
C LEU A 326 -4.01 14.93 -15.55
N ASN A 327 -3.17 14.05 -16.10
CA ASN A 327 -3.41 12.61 -16.14
C ASN A 327 -2.23 11.81 -15.56
N PRO A 328 -1.86 12.03 -14.31
CA PRO A 328 -0.69 11.39 -13.70
C PRO A 328 -0.85 9.87 -13.53
N ALA A 329 -2.07 9.35 -13.67
CA ALA A 329 -2.33 7.91 -13.67
C ALA A 329 -1.85 7.18 -14.94
N LEU A 330 -1.71 7.90 -16.06
CA LEU A 330 -1.20 7.28 -17.30
C LEU A 330 0.28 6.96 -17.16
N ARG A 331 0.65 5.72 -17.42
CA ARG A 331 2.01 5.22 -17.23
C ARG A 331 2.91 5.46 -18.45
N ALA A 332 4.22 5.33 -18.25
CA ALA A 332 5.22 5.50 -19.30
C ALA A 332 4.89 4.77 -20.62
N PRO A 333 4.38 3.50 -20.62
CA PRO A 333 4.00 2.83 -21.86
C PRO A 333 2.93 3.53 -22.71
N VAL A 334 2.08 4.36 -22.10
CA VAL A 334 1.12 5.18 -22.85
C VAL A 334 1.81 6.40 -23.44
N TRP A 335 2.71 7.02 -22.67
CA TRP A 335 3.43 8.21 -23.11
C TRP A 335 4.47 7.92 -24.20
N ASP A 336 5.08 6.73 -24.21
CA ASP A 336 6.02 6.29 -25.24
C ASP A 336 5.33 5.65 -26.47
N GLY A 337 4.00 5.48 -26.43
CA GLY A 337 3.18 4.95 -27.53
C GLY A 337 3.14 3.43 -27.61
N SER A 338 3.79 2.69 -26.70
CA SER A 338 3.73 1.23 -26.67
C SER A 338 2.40 0.68 -26.16
N ARG A 339 1.60 1.55 -25.54
CA ARG A 339 0.20 1.30 -25.14
C ARG A 339 -0.68 2.45 -25.57
N PHE A 340 -1.95 2.17 -25.77
CA PHE A 340 -2.98 3.17 -26.06
C PHE A 340 -3.59 3.68 -24.76
N VAL A 341 -4.14 4.89 -24.77
CA VAL A 341 -5.02 5.36 -23.69
C VAL A 341 -6.25 4.45 -23.68
N PRO A 342 -6.58 3.81 -22.54
CA PRO A 342 -7.58 2.74 -22.52
C PRO A 342 -9.01 3.24 -22.73
N LYS A 343 -9.85 2.39 -23.31
CA LYS A 343 -11.31 2.58 -23.32
C LYS A 343 -11.82 2.74 -21.88
N GLY A 344 -12.77 3.66 -21.69
CA GLY A 344 -13.37 3.97 -20.39
C GLY A 344 -12.49 4.84 -19.48
N TYR A 345 -11.26 5.17 -19.89
CA TYR A 345 -10.44 6.10 -19.14
C TYR A 345 -11.02 7.51 -19.22
N LYS A 346 -11.19 8.17 -18.07
CA LYS A 346 -11.64 9.56 -17.98
C LYS A 346 -10.45 10.48 -18.17
N LEU A 347 -10.20 10.88 -19.41
CA LEU A 347 -9.10 11.77 -19.75
C LEU A 347 -9.42 13.19 -19.32
N ARG A 348 -8.56 13.78 -18.48
CA ARG A 348 -8.68 15.19 -18.08
C ARG A 348 -7.98 16.10 -19.07
N LEU A 349 -8.67 17.17 -19.40
CA LEU A 349 -8.26 18.19 -20.35
C LEU A 349 -8.22 19.54 -19.66
N PRO A 350 -7.37 20.48 -20.11
CA PRO A 350 -7.53 21.88 -19.72
C PRO A 350 -8.96 22.35 -20.03
N PRO A 351 -9.51 23.31 -19.28
CA PRO A 351 -10.78 23.91 -19.64
C PRO A 351 -10.76 24.41 -21.11
N GLN A 352 -11.75 24.00 -21.87
CA GLN A 352 -11.87 24.33 -23.30
C GLN A 352 -13.25 24.89 -23.59
N GLU A 353 -13.38 25.72 -24.64
CA GLU A 353 -14.67 26.21 -25.11
C GLU A 353 -15.59 25.05 -25.57
N ARG A 354 -14.99 24.02 -26.17
CA ARG A 354 -15.70 22.85 -26.65
C ARG A 354 -15.88 21.81 -25.54
N ASN A 355 -17.14 21.49 -25.24
CA ASN A 355 -17.46 20.39 -24.33
C ASN A 355 -17.31 19.05 -25.06
N TRP A 356 -16.24 18.30 -24.73
CA TRP A 356 -15.98 16.97 -25.28
C TRP A 356 -16.82 15.91 -24.56
N THR A 357 -17.55 15.11 -25.37
CA THR A 357 -18.25 13.90 -24.91
C THR A 357 -17.63 12.67 -25.56
N ALA A 358 -17.86 11.48 -25.00
CA ALA A 358 -17.41 10.22 -25.60
C ALA A 358 -17.91 10.03 -27.03
N SER A 359 -19.19 10.39 -27.30
CA SER A 359 -19.79 10.31 -28.63
C SER A 359 -19.13 11.27 -29.62
N LEU A 360 -18.87 12.51 -29.19
CA LEU A 360 -18.21 13.49 -30.03
C LEU A 360 -16.76 13.08 -30.36
N LEU A 361 -16.05 12.57 -29.36
CA LEU A 361 -14.69 12.05 -29.54
C LEU A 361 -14.69 10.85 -30.51
N ALA A 362 -15.64 9.91 -30.36
CA ALA A 362 -15.79 8.78 -31.27
C ALA A 362 -16.04 9.19 -32.74
N GLN A 363 -16.77 10.29 -32.96
CA GLN A 363 -17.02 10.84 -34.31
C GLN A 363 -15.80 11.56 -34.89
N GLN A 364 -14.97 12.19 -34.06
CA GLN A 364 -13.83 12.99 -34.51
C GLN A 364 -12.54 12.17 -34.69
N VAL A 365 -12.41 11.04 -33.98
CA VAL A 365 -11.29 10.11 -34.16
C VAL A 365 -11.60 9.17 -35.33
N PRO A 366 -10.70 9.03 -36.32
CA PRO A 366 -10.89 8.07 -37.40
C PRO A 366 -11.10 6.63 -36.87
N LEU A 367 -11.99 5.86 -37.48
CA LEU A 367 -12.25 4.47 -37.09
C LEU A 367 -10.99 3.58 -37.17
N SER A 368 -10.04 3.93 -38.04
CA SER A 368 -8.72 3.29 -38.13
C SER A 368 -7.83 3.53 -36.91
N ASP A 369 -8.13 4.55 -36.12
CA ASP A 369 -7.37 4.92 -34.92
C ASP A 369 -8.15 4.63 -33.62
N GLN A 370 -9.32 4.00 -33.74
CA GLN A 370 -10.09 3.46 -32.63
C GLN A 370 -9.90 1.97 -32.56
N TYR A 371 -9.44 1.47 -31.41
CA TYR A 371 -9.10 0.06 -31.23
C TYR A 371 -9.99 -0.60 -30.17
N LEU A 372 -10.23 -1.90 -30.32
CA LEU A 372 -11.02 -2.71 -29.39
C LEU A 372 -10.20 -3.22 -28.21
N ASN A 373 -8.88 -3.27 -28.37
CA ASN A 373 -7.95 -3.80 -27.36
C ASN A 373 -6.57 -3.13 -27.46
N GLN A 374 -5.74 -3.36 -26.46
CA GLN A 374 -4.33 -2.96 -26.48
C GLN A 374 -3.52 -3.80 -27.48
N PRO A 375 -2.42 -3.25 -28.03
CA PRO A 375 -1.41 -4.08 -28.67
C PRO A 375 -0.94 -5.17 -27.70
N ARG A 376 -0.92 -6.41 -28.15
CA ARG A 376 -0.52 -7.53 -27.28
C ARG A 376 0.98 -7.77 -27.37
N ALA A 377 1.66 -7.62 -26.27
CA ALA A 377 3.06 -8.00 -26.16
C ALA A 377 3.21 -9.50 -26.41
N ARG A 378 4.10 -9.87 -27.32
CA ARG A 378 4.43 -11.27 -27.63
C ARG A 378 5.81 -11.59 -27.12
N SER A 379 5.96 -12.79 -26.59
CA SER A 379 7.27 -13.28 -26.19
C SER A 379 7.45 -14.74 -26.61
N HIS A 380 8.69 -15.13 -26.81
CA HIS A 380 9.09 -16.51 -27.06
C HIS A 380 10.11 -16.94 -25.99
N ARG A 381 9.81 -18.04 -25.29
CA ARG A 381 10.78 -18.66 -24.38
C ARG A 381 11.64 -19.62 -25.18
N VAL A 382 12.92 -19.32 -25.31
CA VAL A 382 13.89 -20.10 -26.08
C VAL A 382 13.98 -21.52 -25.51
N LYS A 383 13.76 -22.51 -26.37
CA LYS A 383 13.96 -23.94 -26.06
C LYS A 383 15.42 -24.32 -26.26
N SER A 384 15.82 -25.46 -25.67
CA SER A 384 17.18 -25.99 -25.88
C SER A 384 17.41 -26.27 -27.37
N GLY A 385 18.53 -25.77 -27.92
CA GLY A 385 18.90 -25.94 -29.32
C GLY A 385 18.23 -24.96 -30.30
N GLU A 386 17.34 -24.07 -29.87
CA GLU A 386 16.80 -23.05 -30.78
C GLU A 386 17.81 -21.92 -31.01
N SER A 387 17.97 -21.53 -32.29
CA SER A 387 18.73 -20.35 -32.68
C SER A 387 17.82 -19.14 -32.87
N LEU A 388 18.39 -17.92 -32.73
CA LEU A 388 17.68 -16.68 -33.01
C LEU A 388 17.06 -16.65 -34.42
N ALA A 389 17.78 -17.17 -35.41
CA ALA A 389 17.32 -17.27 -36.80
C ALA A 389 16.12 -18.23 -36.96
N ALA A 390 16.15 -19.38 -36.27
CA ALA A 390 15.04 -20.35 -36.31
C ALA A 390 13.78 -19.77 -35.64
N ILE A 391 13.95 -19.05 -34.51
CA ILE A 391 12.86 -18.36 -33.82
C ILE A 391 12.29 -17.25 -34.71
N ALA A 392 13.14 -16.40 -35.31
CA ALA A 392 12.70 -15.34 -36.22
C ALA A 392 11.91 -15.91 -37.40
N LYS A 393 12.42 -16.96 -38.04
CA LYS A 393 11.72 -17.65 -39.15
C LYS A 393 10.35 -18.19 -38.75
N ARG A 394 10.22 -18.77 -37.54
CA ARG A 394 8.93 -19.27 -37.00
C ARG A 394 7.88 -18.18 -36.90
N TYR A 395 8.28 -16.94 -36.60
CA TYR A 395 7.38 -15.80 -36.44
C TYR A 395 7.35 -14.87 -37.67
N GLY A 396 7.92 -15.27 -38.78
CA GLY A 396 7.94 -14.47 -40.01
C GLY A 396 8.75 -13.17 -39.91
N LEU A 397 9.79 -13.17 -39.06
CA LEU A 397 10.62 -12.01 -38.79
C LEU A 397 12.00 -12.15 -39.41
N ALA A 398 12.64 -11.04 -39.75
CA ALA A 398 14.07 -11.03 -40.01
C ALA A 398 14.84 -11.27 -38.71
N ALA A 399 15.88 -12.10 -38.72
CA ALA A 399 16.68 -12.39 -37.53
C ALA A 399 17.36 -11.13 -36.97
N SER A 400 17.75 -10.19 -37.84
CA SER A 400 18.28 -8.88 -37.46
C SER A 400 17.27 -8.04 -36.69
N SER A 401 16.00 -8.01 -37.12
CA SER A 401 14.92 -7.27 -36.43
C SER A 401 14.61 -7.87 -35.07
N LEU A 402 14.60 -9.21 -34.96
CA LEU A 402 14.40 -9.88 -33.67
C LEU A 402 15.59 -9.62 -32.71
N ALA A 403 16.81 -9.61 -33.23
CA ALA A 403 18.01 -9.27 -32.47
C ALA A 403 17.91 -7.84 -31.93
N GLN A 404 17.65 -6.87 -32.79
CA GLN A 404 17.53 -5.45 -32.44
C GLN A 404 16.46 -5.21 -31.37
N LEU A 405 15.27 -5.82 -31.51
CA LEU A 405 14.16 -5.72 -30.56
C LEU A 405 14.53 -6.23 -29.16
N ASN A 406 15.52 -7.14 -29.08
CA ASN A 406 16.00 -7.73 -27.83
C ASN A 406 17.37 -7.21 -27.37
N GLY A 407 17.90 -6.15 -27.97
CA GLY A 407 19.21 -5.60 -27.64
C GLY A 407 20.37 -6.59 -27.91
N LEU A 408 20.19 -7.51 -28.84
CA LEU A 408 21.16 -8.54 -29.23
C LEU A 408 21.89 -8.15 -30.50
N ARG A 409 23.12 -8.64 -30.70
CA ARG A 409 23.82 -8.55 -32.00
C ARG A 409 23.19 -9.51 -32.98
N ALA A 410 23.20 -9.15 -34.26
CA ALA A 410 22.78 -10.07 -35.33
C ALA A 410 23.62 -11.36 -35.26
N GLY A 411 22.96 -12.53 -35.26
CA GLY A 411 23.64 -13.81 -35.11
C GLY A 411 24.01 -14.23 -33.68
N ALA A 412 23.64 -13.46 -32.66
CA ALA A 412 23.92 -13.81 -31.28
C ALA A 412 23.30 -15.18 -30.91
N ALA A 413 24.09 -15.99 -30.20
CA ALA A 413 23.59 -17.23 -29.60
C ALA A 413 22.62 -16.88 -28.46
N VAL A 414 21.43 -17.46 -28.47
CA VAL A 414 20.43 -17.30 -27.42
C VAL A 414 20.44 -18.52 -26.52
N LYS A 415 20.47 -18.28 -25.20
CA LYS A 415 20.47 -19.35 -24.19
C LYS A 415 19.05 -19.93 -24.07
N ALA A 416 18.95 -21.24 -23.88
CA ALA A 416 17.70 -21.88 -23.54
C ALA A 416 17.06 -21.21 -22.28
N ARG A 417 15.74 -21.10 -22.25
CA ARG A 417 14.93 -20.44 -21.22
C ARG A 417 15.02 -18.89 -21.20
N THR A 418 15.82 -18.27 -22.05
CA THR A 418 15.74 -16.82 -22.25
C THR A 418 14.38 -16.47 -22.85
N THR A 419 13.74 -15.42 -22.37
CA THR A 419 12.53 -14.89 -22.99
C THR A 419 12.91 -13.78 -23.96
N LEU A 420 12.61 -14.00 -25.24
CA LEU A 420 12.77 -12.99 -26.28
C LEU A 420 11.45 -12.23 -26.47
N ARG A 421 11.53 -10.92 -26.54
CA ARG A 421 10.42 -10.08 -26.97
C ARG A 421 10.22 -10.27 -28.49
N LEU A 422 8.97 -10.45 -28.90
CA LEU A 422 8.53 -10.47 -30.29
C LEU A 422 7.81 -9.15 -30.60
N PRO A 423 7.68 -8.77 -31.89
CA PRO A 423 6.81 -7.68 -32.27
C PRO A 423 5.41 -7.90 -31.71
N ASP A 424 4.83 -6.83 -31.19
CA ASP A 424 3.49 -6.88 -30.63
C ASP A 424 2.47 -7.28 -31.70
N MET A 425 1.42 -7.99 -31.31
CA MET A 425 0.28 -8.17 -32.21
C MET A 425 -0.43 -6.83 -32.39
N PRO A 426 -0.74 -6.43 -33.61
CA PRO A 426 -1.54 -5.23 -33.84
C PRO A 426 -2.87 -5.35 -33.11
N ALA A 427 -3.33 -4.25 -32.53
CA ALA A 427 -4.65 -4.16 -31.96
C ALA A 427 -5.71 -4.23 -33.06
N THR A 428 -6.92 -4.71 -32.72
CA THR A 428 -8.04 -4.79 -33.66
C THR A 428 -8.72 -3.44 -33.77
N HIS A 429 -8.83 -2.89 -34.98
CA HIS A 429 -9.57 -1.65 -35.24
C HIS A 429 -11.09 -1.86 -35.12
N VAL A 430 -11.79 -0.88 -34.62
CA VAL A 430 -13.26 -0.84 -34.58
C VAL A 430 -13.83 -0.94 -36.00
N GLY A 431 -13.24 -0.22 -36.97
CA GLY A 431 -13.66 -0.26 -38.37
C GLY A 431 -13.49 -1.63 -39.05
N ALA A 432 -12.48 -2.43 -38.67
CA ALA A 432 -12.31 -3.78 -39.18
C ALA A 432 -13.45 -4.71 -38.71
N LEU A 433 -13.88 -4.60 -37.47
CA LEU A 433 -15.02 -5.37 -36.97
C LEU A 433 -16.33 -4.95 -37.65
N GLN A 434 -16.56 -3.64 -37.86
CA GLN A 434 -17.74 -3.16 -38.59
C GLN A 434 -17.77 -3.64 -40.02
N ALA A 435 -16.62 -3.66 -40.71
CA ALA A 435 -16.50 -4.20 -42.06
C ALA A 435 -16.77 -5.70 -42.13
N ALA A 436 -16.26 -6.48 -41.16
CA ALA A 436 -16.49 -7.94 -41.07
C ALA A 436 -17.95 -8.26 -40.79
N VAL A 437 -18.60 -7.51 -39.91
CA VAL A 437 -20.05 -7.63 -39.63
C VAL A 437 -20.87 -7.29 -40.88
N ALA A 438 -20.52 -6.23 -41.61
CA ALA A 438 -21.18 -5.84 -42.86
C ALA A 438 -20.98 -6.87 -43.97
N ALA A 439 -19.84 -7.57 -44.00
CA ALA A 439 -19.53 -8.66 -44.96
C ALA A 439 -20.16 -10.00 -44.57
N GLY A 440 -20.84 -10.12 -43.42
CA GLY A 440 -21.49 -11.35 -42.99
C GLY A 440 -20.51 -12.46 -42.59
N GLU A 441 -19.28 -12.15 -42.20
CA GLU A 441 -18.28 -13.15 -41.81
C GLU A 441 -18.72 -13.95 -40.56
N PRO A 442 -18.63 -15.31 -40.59
CA PRO A 442 -18.99 -16.14 -39.45
C PRO A 442 -18.08 -15.86 -38.25
N GLY A 443 -18.63 -15.38 -37.14
CA GLY A 443 -17.89 -15.06 -35.92
C GLY A 443 -17.81 -13.57 -35.56
N ALA A 444 -18.24 -12.65 -36.43
CA ALA A 444 -18.34 -11.24 -36.13
C ALA A 444 -19.64 -10.96 -35.39
N VAL A 445 -19.65 -11.12 -34.06
CA VAL A 445 -20.80 -10.75 -33.24
C VAL A 445 -20.62 -9.29 -32.81
N ALA A 446 -21.60 -8.45 -33.15
CA ALA A 446 -21.67 -7.10 -32.59
C ALA A 446 -21.72 -7.20 -31.06
N ALA A 447 -20.84 -6.50 -30.38
CA ALA A 447 -20.89 -6.41 -28.92
C ALA A 447 -22.28 -5.87 -28.51
N PRO A 448 -22.93 -6.42 -27.47
CA PRO A 448 -24.19 -5.89 -26.98
C PRO A 448 -24.00 -4.40 -26.63
N PRO A 449 -25.01 -3.56 -26.83
CA PRO A 449 -24.94 -2.16 -26.42
C PRO A 449 -24.61 -2.09 -24.93
N PRO A 450 -23.79 -1.10 -24.51
CA PRO A 450 -23.47 -0.94 -23.10
C PRO A 450 -24.80 -0.81 -22.32
N PRO A 451 -24.93 -1.45 -21.17
CA PRO A 451 -26.10 -1.28 -20.34
C PRO A 451 -26.24 0.21 -20.05
N ALA A 452 -27.44 0.74 -20.25
CA ALA A 452 -27.79 2.11 -19.92
C ALA A 452 -27.31 2.38 -18.50
N THR A 453 -26.64 3.50 -18.32
CA THR A 453 -26.17 4.02 -17.04
C THR A 453 -27.37 4.10 -16.09
N THR A 454 -27.61 3.04 -15.34
CA THR A 454 -28.45 3.09 -14.17
C THR A 454 -27.69 3.85 -13.11
N ALA A 455 -28.30 4.91 -12.64
CA ALA A 455 -27.85 5.69 -11.49
C ALA A 455 -27.33 4.76 -10.40
N VAL A 456 -26.25 5.17 -9.76
CA VAL A 456 -25.63 4.51 -8.60
C VAL A 456 -26.75 3.95 -7.70
N ALA A 457 -26.94 2.64 -7.75
CA ALA A 457 -27.87 1.98 -6.87
C ALA A 457 -27.34 2.12 -5.44
N ALA A 458 -28.18 2.66 -4.57
CA ALA A 458 -27.93 2.74 -3.15
C ALA A 458 -27.41 1.39 -2.62
N VAL A 459 -26.34 1.45 -1.85
CA VAL A 459 -25.76 0.31 -1.10
C VAL A 459 -26.92 -0.35 -0.33
N PRO A 460 -27.13 -1.68 -0.40
CA PRO A 460 -28.15 -2.35 0.37
C PRO A 460 -27.91 -2.10 1.86
N GLN A 461 -28.89 -1.58 2.56
CA GLN A 461 -28.89 -1.48 4.01
C GLN A 461 -28.68 -2.89 4.59
N VAL A 462 -27.70 -3.02 5.46
CA VAL A 462 -27.43 -4.24 6.21
C VAL A 462 -28.68 -4.54 7.07
N ASP A 463 -29.22 -5.73 6.87
CA ASP A 463 -30.44 -6.22 7.53
C ASP A 463 -30.33 -6.11 9.06
N ALA A 464 -31.33 -5.54 9.71
CA ALA A 464 -31.39 -5.33 11.16
C ALA A 464 -31.15 -6.62 11.97
N LYS A 465 -31.43 -7.78 11.38
CA LYS A 465 -31.17 -9.11 11.96
C LYS A 465 -29.68 -9.44 12.14
N VAL A 466 -28.79 -8.90 11.29
CA VAL A 466 -27.35 -9.12 11.41
C VAL A 466 -26.78 -8.29 12.58
N SER A 467 -27.32 -7.10 12.81
CA SER A 467 -26.94 -6.24 13.94
C SER A 467 -27.39 -6.84 15.28
N GLN A 468 -28.52 -7.51 15.31
CA GLN A 468 -29.05 -8.15 16.52
C GLN A 468 -28.28 -9.43 16.88
N ALA A 469 -27.92 -10.26 15.89
CA ALA A 469 -27.09 -11.44 16.09
C ALA A 469 -25.68 -11.11 16.60
N LEU A 470 -25.10 -9.99 16.16
CA LEU A 470 -23.81 -9.48 16.65
C LEU A 470 -23.88 -8.95 18.09
N ALA A 471 -25.04 -8.43 18.52
CA ALA A 471 -25.27 -7.94 19.89
C ALA A 471 -25.46 -9.12 20.88
N GLU A 472 -26.15 -10.17 20.48
CA GLU A 472 -26.34 -11.38 21.29
C GLU A 472 -25.04 -12.17 21.47
N GLN A 473 -24.20 -12.26 20.44
CA GLN A 473 -22.88 -12.91 20.52
C GLN A 473 -21.90 -12.17 21.45
N ARG A 474 -22.06 -10.84 21.64
CA ARG A 474 -21.28 -10.06 22.60
C ARG A 474 -21.62 -10.36 24.07
N ALA A 475 -22.82 -10.83 24.34
CA ALA A 475 -23.26 -11.17 25.70
C ALA A 475 -22.71 -12.55 26.13
N GLU A 476 -22.63 -13.51 25.22
CA GLU A 476 -22.14 -14.87 25.55
C GLU A 476 -20.61 -14.96 25.70
N THR A 477 -19.83 -14.15 24.96
CA THR A 477 -18.35 -14.15 25.05
C THR A 477 -17.81 -13.57 26.35
N ARG A 478 -18.65 -12.86 27.13
CA ARG A 478 -18.24 -12.22 28.39
C ARG A 478 -18.20 -13.18 29.59
N ALA A 479 -18.63 -14.42 29.42
CA ALA A 479 -18.78 -15.39 30.52
C ALA A 479 -17.64 -16.44 30.64
N VAL A 480 -16.69 -16.49 29.70
CA VAL A 480 -15.62 -17.52 29.71
C VAL A 480 -14.26 -16.90 29.45
N THR A 481 -13.66 -16.27 30.44
CA THR A 481 -12.18 -16.20 30.54
C THR A 481 -11.74 -15.76 31.94
N ALA A 482 -11.26 -16.72 32.72
CA ALA A 482 -10.39 -16.47 33.86
C ALA A 482 -9.34 -17.59 33.94
N ARG A 483 -8.12 -17.34 33.50
CA ARG A 483 -6.86 -17.69 34.19
C ARG A 483 -5.62 -17.35 33.36
N PRO A 484 -4.59 -16.71 33.94
CA PRO A 484 -3.38 -16.34 33.22
C PRO A 484 -2.26 -17.37 33.42
N ALA A 485 -1.48 -17.58 32.34
CA ALA A 485 -0.17 -18.22 32.41
C ALA A 485 0.92 -17.20 32.08
N ALA A 486 1.99 -17.20 32.88
CA ALA A 486 3.11 -16.28 32.79
C ALA A 486 4.00 -16.54 31.55
N PRO A 487 4.62 -15.51 30.97
CA PRO A 487 5.57 -15.68 29.88
C PRO A 487 7.03 -15.72 30.35
N GLU A 488 7.81 -16.61 29.74
CA GLU A 488 9.28 -16.61 29.84
C GLU A 488 9.92 -15.52 28.96
N PRO A 489 11.11 -15.01 29.29
CA PRO A 489 11.73 -13.90 28.61
C PRO A 489 12.46 -14.34 27.34
N VAL A 490 12.13 -13.71 26.20
CA VAL A 490 12.88 -13.86 24.94
C VAL A 490 13.71 -12.61 24.72
N THR A 491 15.02 -12.77 24.73
CA THR A 491 15.98 -11.75 24.32
C THR A 491 15.98 -11.65 22.79
N ALA A 492 15.62 -10.52 22.25
CA ALA A 492 15.72 -10.21 20.84
C ALA A 492 16.63 -8.99 20.64
N SER A 493 17.78 -9.26 20.03
CA SER A 493 18.63 -8.24 19.41
C SER A 493 18.23 -8.18 17.93
N GLU A 494 17.50 -7.16 17.52
CA GLU A 494 17.22 -6.88 16.12
C GLU A 494 17.97 -5.61 15.69
N ALA A 495 18.98 -5.80 14.87
CA ALA A 495 19.56 -4.75 14.06
C ALA A 495 18.61 -4.50 12.87
N GLU A 496 17.65 -3.59 13.02
CA GLU A 496 16.87 -3.06 11.90
C GLU A 496 17.78 -2.23 11.00
N ALA A 497 17.97 -2.67 9.76
CA ALA A 497 18.60 -1.87 8.72
C ALA A 497 17.72 -0.66 8.42
N GLU A 498 18.09 0.49 8.98
CA GLU A 498 17.43 1.76 8.73
C GLU A 498 17.61 2.20 7.28
N SER A 499 16.54 2.02 6.50
CA SER A 499 16.33 2.88 5.34
C SER A 499 15.89 4.25 5.84
N PRO A 500 16.38 5.38 5.29
CA PRO A 500 15.91 6.70 5.69
C PRO A 500 14.40 6.77 5.43
N SER A 501 13.62 6.73 6.49
CA SER A 501 12.17 6.92 6.44
C SER A 501 11.89 8.32 5.99
N LEU A 502 11.40 8.46 4.78
CA LEU A 502 11.21 9.77 4.17
C LEU A 502 9.92 10.45 4.61
N VAL A 503 8.94 9.69 5.11
CA VAL A 503 7.66 10.23 5.62
C VAL A 503 7.14 9.25 6.68
N PRO A 504 6.43 9.67 7.72
CA PRO A 504 5.79 8.74 8.66
C PRO A 504 4.88 7.72 7.99
N GLY A 505 4.23 8.05 6.89
CA GLY A 505 3.49 7.12 6.05
C GLY A 505 4.34 6.27 5.11
N GLY A 506 5.61 6.58 4.92
CA GLY A 506 6.56 5.78 4.13
C GLY A 506 7.09 4.54 4.83
N ALA A 507 6.82 4.38 6.11
CA ALA A 507 7.01 3.12 6.81
C ALA A 507 5.76 2.26 6.59
N VAL A 508 5.70 1.69 5.40
CA VAL A 508 5.01 0.44 5.12
C VAL A 508 3.89 0.10 6.08
N ALA A 509 2.68 0.41 5.70
CA ALA A 509 1.68 -0.60 5.89
C ALA A 509 2.23 -1.86 5.22
N ARG A 510 2.79 -2.78 5.98
CA ARG A 510 2.88 -4.19 5.60
C ARG A 510 1.44 -4.69 5.59
N GLU A 511 0.68 -4.09 4.66
CA GLU A 511 -0.64 -4.50 4.39
C GLU A 511 -0.59 -5.91 3.88
N SER A 512 -1.39 -6.69 4.56
CA SER A 512 -1.66 -8.05 4.18
C SER A 512 -0.40 -8.89 4.02
N GLU A 513 0.59 -8.69 4.83
CA GLU A 513 1.53 -9.77 5.01
C GLU A 513 0.84 -10.88 5.80
N SER A 514 -0.12 -11.52 5.15
CA SER A 514 -0.30 -12.96 5.28
C SER A 514 1.00 -13.69 4.92
N ILE A 515 1.98 -12.99 4.34
CA ILE A 515 3.30 -13.47 3.94
C ILE A 515 4.35 -12.73 4.76
N ASP A 516 5.00 -13.47 5.65
CA ASP A 516 6.21 -13.02 6.33
C ASP A 516 7.39 -13.09 5.34
N PHE A 517 7.77 -11.94 4.77
CA PHE A 517 8.93 -11.84 3.89
C PHE A 517 10.26 -11.75 4.63
N SER A 518 10.27 -11.71 5.97
CA SER A 518 11.49 -11.59 6.75
C SER A 518 12.44 -12.75 6.50
N ILE A 519 13.74 -12.44 6.40
CA ILE A 519 14.81 -13.42 6.33
C ILE A 519 15.53 -13.40 7.67
N GLY A 520 15.41 -14.50 8.43
CA GLY A 520 16.03 -14.63 9.74
C GLY A 520 17.57 -14.51 9.69
N PRO A 521 18.22 -14.22 10.82
CA PRO A 521 19.69 -14.16 10.91
C PRO A 521 20.33 -15.52 10.54
N ASP A 522 19.65 -16.62 10.77
CA ASP A 522 20.00 -18.01 10.41
C ASP A 522 19.71 -18.34 8.93
N HIS A 523 19.49 -17.34 8.10
CA HIS A 523 19.13 -17.49 6.68
C HIS A 523 17.78 -18.21 6.47
N SER A 524 16.95 -18.33 7.48
CA SER A 524 15.64 -18.97 7.33
C SER A 524 14.55 -17.98 6.91
N ILE A 525 13.54 -18.51 6.21
CA ILE A 525 12.30 -17.81 5.88
C ILE A 525 11.11 -18.66 6.31
N ARG A 526 9.93 -18.04 6.46
CA ARG A 526 8.65 -18.76 6.50
C ARG A 526 8.14 -18.96 5.09
N VAL A 527 7.70 -20.18 4.78
CA VAL A 527 7.08 -20.52 3.49
C VAL A 527 5.74 -19.82 3.39
N ALA A 528 5.57 -19.03 2.33
CA ALA A 528 4.30 -18.37 2.04
C ALA A 528 3.41 -19.23 1.13
N ALA A 529 2.14 -18.81 0.98
CA ALA A 529 1.20 -19.44 0.07
C ALA A 529 1.77 -19.44 -1.37
N ASP A 530 1.49 -20.51 -2.10
CA ASP A 530 1.87 -20.68 -3.50
C ASP A 530 3.41 -20.68 -3.76
N GLU A 531 4.24 -20.78 -2.71
CA GLU A 531 5.69 -20.94 -2.82
C GLU A 531 6.09 -22.42 -2.80
N THR A 532 7.15 -22.74 -3.53
CA THR A 532 7.72 -24.09 -3.64
C THR A 532 9.24 -24.07 -3.56
N ILE A 533 9.85 -25.23 -3.23
CA ILE A 533 11.32 -25.39 -3.32
C ILE A 533 11.84 -25.03 -4.72
N GLY A 534 11.05 -25.25 -5.77
CA GLY A 534 11.40 -24.85 -7.14
C GLY A 534 11.55 -23.34 -7.28
N HIS A 535 10.62 -22.57 -6.73
CA HIS A 535 10.68 -21.11 -6.74
C HIS A 535 11.95 -20.61 -6.02
N TYR A 536 12.25 -21.14 -4.83
CA TYR A 536 13.45 -20.74 -4.08
C TYR A 536 14.74 -21.13 -4.81
N ALA A 537 14.75 -22.31 -5.47
CA ALA A 537 15.89 -22.77 -6.26
C ALA A 537 16.14 -21.83 -7.45
N ASP A 538 15.09 -21.44 -8.14
CA ASP A 538 15.16 -20.51 -9.26
C ASP A 538 15.62 -19.11 -8.82
N TRP A 539 15.07 -18.58 -7.71
CA TRP A 539 15.43 -17.25 -7.18
C TRP A 539 16.86 -17.21 -6.66
N LEU A 540 17.33 -18.31 -6.04
CA LEU A 540 18.69 -18.42 -5.50
C LEU A 540 19.71 -18.91 -6.54
N LYS A 541 19.26 -19.28 -7.75
CA LYS A 541 20.11 -19.89 -8.78
C LYS A 541 20.85 -21.15 -8.31
N LEU A 542 20.16 -21.94 -7.51
CA LEU A 542 20.68 -23.19 -6.92
C LEU A 542 19.86 -24.40 -7.38
N PRO A 543 20.43 -25.60 -7.38
CA PRO A 543 19.65 -26.81 -7.59
C PRO A 543 18.66 -27.04 -6.44
N ALA A 544 17.42 -27.43 -6.74
CA ALA A 544 16.41 -27.74 -5.73
C ALA A 544 16.86 -28.86 -4.76
N SER A 545 17.70 -29.81 -5.22
CA SER A 545 18.30 -30.86 -4.41
C SER A 545 19.15 -30.29 -3.28
N ARG A 546 19.92 -29.22 -3.50
CA ARG A 546 20.72 -28.56 -2.47
C ARG A 546 19.86 -27.97 -1.35
N LEU A 547 18.77 -27.28 -1.72
CA LEU A 547 17.81 -26.74 -0.73
C LEU A 547 17.09 -27.85 0.04
N ARG A 548 16.77 -28.97 -0.64
CA ARG A 548 16.17 -30.13 0.02
C ARG A 548 17.13 -30.75 1.04
N THR A 549 18.37 -30.95 0.67
CA THR A 549 19.41 -31.48 1.58
C THR A 549 19.60 -30.57 2.79
N LEU A 550 19.71 -29.24 2.55
CA LEU A 550 19.87 -28.24 3.61
C LEU A 550 18.72 -28.28 4.63
N ASN A 551 17.50 -28.59 4.17
CA ASN A 551 16.28 -28.61 4.97
C ASN A 551 15.82 -30.03 5.37
N LYS A 552 16.62 -31.06 5.14
CA LYS A 552 16.30 -32.47 5.40
C LYS A 552 14.96 -32.90 4.78
N LEU A 553 14.69 -32.48 3.53
CA LEU A 553 13.50 -32.81 2.78
C LEU A 553 13.76 -33.94 1.79
N SER A 554 12.88 -34.94 1.72
CA SER A 554 12.95 -36.02 0.72
C SER A 554 12.72 -35.45 -0.72
N SER A 555 13.12 -36.23 -1.74
CA SER A 555 13.11 -35.76 -3.13
C SER A 555 11.73 -35.37 -3.68
N GLY A 556 10.65 -35.91 -3.14
CA GLY A 556 9.26 -35.59 -3.52
C GLY A 556 8.53 -34.67 -2.55
N ALA A 557 9.14 -34.29 -1.41
CA ALA A 557 8.45 -33.52 -0.39
C ALA A 557 8.12 -32.10 -0.86
N SER A 558 6.87 -31.68 -0.66
CA SER A 558 6.44 -30.27 -0.76
C SER A 558 6.77 -29.52 0.54
N VAL A 559 7.00 -28.22 0.43
CA VAL A 559 7.09 -27.34 1.60
C VAL A 559 5.69 -26.98 2.08
N GLN A 560 5.50 -26.96 3.38
CA GLN A 560 4.22 -26.60 3.99
C GLN A 560 4.18 -25.11 4.29
N LEU A 561 3.02 -24.50 4.12
CA LEU A 561 2.74 -23.13 4.49
C LEU A 561 3.15 -22.86 5.95
N GLY A 562 3.81 -21.73 6.19
CA GLY A 562 4.27 -21.33 7.52
C GLY A 562 5.50 -22.07 8.06
N ARG A 563 5.93 -23.17 7.41
CA ARG A 563 7.15 -23.88 7.81
C ARG A 563 8.37 -23.00 7.62
N ARG A 564 9.29 -23.03 8.57
CA ARG A 564 10.61 -22.41 8.40
C ARG A 564 11.50 -23.30 7.54
N ILE A 565 12.17 -22.69 6.56
CA ILE A 565 13.19 -23.31 5.73
C ILE A 565 14.43 -22.44 5.68
N THR A 566 15.60 -23.06 5.71
CA THR A 566 16.89 -22.40 5.59
C THR A 566 17.28 -22.29 4.12
N LEU A 567 17.77 -21.12 3.70
CA LEU A 567 18.19 -20.81 2.36
C LEU A 567 19.71 -20.65 2.28
N ASP A 568 20.25 -20.86 1.08
CA ASP A 568 21.66 -20.66 0.78
C ASP A 568 21.85 -19.45 -0.14
N PHE A 569 22.37 -18.36 0.42
CA PHE A 569 22.60 -17.09 -0.29
C PHE A 569 23.98 -16.99 -0.95
N SER A 570 24.66 -18.13 -1.19
CA SER A 570 26.01 -18.13 -1.79
C SER A 570 26.09 -17.58 -3.22
N LYS A 571 24.97 -17.62 -3.98
CA LYS A 571 24.94 -17.14 -5.38
C LYS A 571 24.11 -15.89 -5.60
N VAL A 572 23.18 -15.58 -4.71
CA VAL A 572 22.27 -14.44 -4.83
C VAL A 572 22.19 -13.71 -3.50
N PRO A 573 22.44 -12.40 -3.45
CA PRO A 573 22.30 -11.61 -2.24
C PRO A 573 20.87 -11.65 -1.67
N ARG A 574 20.72 -11.56 -0.34
CA ARG A 574 19.41 -11.54 0.36
C ARG A 574 18.44 -10.51 -0.21
N ALA A 575 18.92 -9.28 -0.46
CA ALA A 575 18.09 -8.21 -1.01
C ALA A 575 17.53 -8.54 -2.40
N GLN A 576 18.32 -9.19 -3.26
CA GLN A 576 17.86 -9.61 -4.58
C GLN A 576 16.85 -10.75 -4.50
N PHE A 577 17.05 -11.70 -3.60
CA PHE A 577 16.08 -12.77 -3.33
C PHE A 577 14.75 -12.19 -2.82
N ASP A 578 14.78 -11.28 -1.86
CA ASP A 578 13.58 -10.61 -1.33
C ASP A 578 12.82 -9.87 -2.43
N THR A 579 13.53 -9.12 -3.28
CA THR A 579 12.92 -8.46 -4.44
C THR A 579 12.23 -9.46 -5.38
N GLN A 580 12.89 -10.57 -5.72
CA GLN A 580 12.30 -11.58 -6.62
C GLN A 580 11.09 -12.27 -5.99
N ARG A 581 11.14 -12.55 -4.69
CA ARG A 581 10.05 -13.14 -3.93
C ARG A 581 8.83 -12.23 -3.92
N ARG A 582 8.99 -10.94 -3.64
CA ARG A 582 7.91 -9.94 -3.68
C ARG A 582 7.34 -9.79 -5.08
N THR A 583 8.18 -9.65 -6.08
CA THR A 583 7.76 -9.56 -7.50
C THR A 583 6.91 -10.76 -7.92
N TYR A 584 7.23 -11.96 -7.44
CA TYR A 584 6.43 -13.17 -7.71
C TYR A 584 5.02 -13.05 -7.12
N HIS A 585 4.88 -12.64 -5.86
CA HIS A 585 3.57 -12.50 -5.22
C HIS A 585 2.77 -11.33 -5.81
N ASP A 586 3.42 -10.24 -6.16
CA ASP A 586 2.78 -9.12 -6.87
C ASP A 586 2.25 -9.56 -8.24
N ALA A 587 3.00 -10.37 -8.97
CA ALA A 587 2.58 -10.90 -10.26
C ALA A 587 1.38 -11.88 -10.14
N LEU A 588 1.35 -12.73 -9.11
CA LEU A 588 0.21 -13.60 -8.82
C LEU A 588 -1.06 -12.79 -8.59
N GLN A 589 -0.99 -11.76 -7.75
CA GLN A 589 -2.11 -10.90 -7.44
C GLN A 589 -2.56 -10.11 -8.68
N ALA A 590 -1.62 -9.51 -9.40
CA ALA A 590 -1.91 -8.76 -10.62
C ALA A 590 -2.62 -9.63 -11.67
N THR A 591 -2.15 -10.86 -11.86
CA THR A 591 -2.75 -11.81 -12.82
C THR A 591 -4.19 -12.17 -12.41
N PHE A 592 -4.41 -12.40 -11.13
CA PHE A 592 -5.74 -12.73 -10.62
C PHE A 592 -6.73 -11.58 -10.82
N PHE A 593 -6.37 -10.36 -10.38
CA PHE A 593 -7.24 -9.20 -10.46
C PHE A 593 -7.39 -8.62 -11.88
N ALA A 594 -6.50 -8.97 -12.79
CA ALA A 594 -6.71 -8.69 -14.21
C ALA A 594 -7.90 -9.47 -14.81
N ALA A 595 -8.24 -10.61 -14.24
CA ALA A 595 -9.30 -11.51 -14.71
C ALA A 595 -10.53 -11.58 -13.78
N HIS A 596 -10.43 -11.07 -12.57
CA HIS A 596 -11.47 -11.25 -11.55
C HIS A 596 -11.65 -9.99 -10.70
N ARG A 597 -12.88 -9.80 -10.21
CA ARG A 597 -13.20 -8.81 -9.16
C ARG A 597 -13.84 -9.49 -7.97
N ILE A 598 -13.69 -8.88 -6.78
CA ILE A 598 -14.36 -9.33 -5.56
C ILE A 598 -15.67 -8.58 -5.44
N THR A 599 -16.77 -9.32 -5.29
CA THR A 599 -18.13 -8.77 -5.22
C THR A 599 -18.74 -8.84 -3.82
N GLY A 600 -18.02 -9.44 -2.85
CA GLY A 600 -18.46 -9.57 -1.47
C GLY A 600 -17.74 -10.70 -0.76
N THR A 601 -18.26 -11.11 0.39
CA THR A 601 -17.73 -12.22 1.18
C THR A 601 -18.85 -13.18 1.59
N GLN A 602 -18.47 -14.40 1.97
CA GLN A 602 -19.34 -15.38 2.61
C GLN A 602 -18.57 -16.10 3.71
N VAL A 603 -19.26 -16.65 4.68
CA VAL A 603 -18.64 -17.44 5.75
C VAL A 603 -18.70 -18.93 5.37
N TYR A 604 -17.55 -19.58 5.42
CA TYR A 604 -17.41 -21.02 5.32
C TYR A 604 -17.09 -21.59 6.71
N VAL A 605 -17.83 -22.61 7.12
CA VAL A 605 -17.58 -23.32 8.39
C VAL A 605 -16.69 -24.52 8.10
N ALA A 606 -15.49 -24.49 8.65
CA ALA A 606 -14.49 -25.55 8.45
C ALA A 606 -15.00 -26.91 8.91
N ARG A 607 -14.73 -27.94 8.12
CA ARG A 607 -15.08 -29.34 8.42
C ARG A 607 -13.86 -30.06 8.99
N ARG A 608 -14.09 -31.18 9.65
CA ARG A 608 -12.98 -32.03 10.14
C ARG A 608 -12.10 -32.50 8.98
N GLY A 609 -10.80 -32.23 9.05
CA GLY A 609 -9.82 -32.56 8.02
C GLY A 609 -9.70 -31.53 6.89
N ASP A 610 -10.35 -30.37 7.00
CA ASP A 610 -10.10 -29.28 6.04
C ASP A 610 -8.69 -28.73 6.20
N SER A 611 -8.13 -28.39 5.08
CA SER A 611 -6.90 -27.61 4.94
C SER A 611 -7.17 -26.35 4.13
N LEU A 612 -6.29 -25.37 4.14
CA LEU A 612 -6.40 -24.18 3.30
C LEU A 612 -6.68 -24.55 1.83
N TRP A 613 -5.98 -25.55 1.31
CA TRP A 613 -6.17 -26.01 -0.07
C TRP A 613 -7.57 -26.60 -0.30
N ASN A 614 -8.08 -27.44 0.62
CA ASN A 614 -9.41 -28.00 0.51
C ASN A 614 -10.50 -26.94 0.58
N VAL A 615 -10.33 -25.94 1.45
CA VAL A 615 -11.23 -24.78 1.54
C VAL A 615 -11.22 -23.99 0.24
N ALA A 616 -10.04 -23.74 -0.35
CA ALA A 616 -9.88 -23.05 -1.62
C ALA A 616 -10.62 -23.78 -2.76
N GLN A 617 -10.40 -25.09 -2.89
CA GLN A 617 -11.02 -25.93 -3.92
C GLN A 617 -12.56 -25.96 -3.81
N ARG A 618 -13.10 -26.08 -2.60
CA ARG A 618 -14.56 -26.13 -2.38
C ARG A 618 -15.27 -24.80 -2.60
N ASN A 619 -14.54 -23.72 -2.62
CA ASN A 619 -15.10 -22.38 -2.79
C ASN A 619 -14.72 -21.75 -4.15
N GLY A 620 -14.75 -22.55 -5.21
CA GLY A 620 -14.52 -22.06 -6.58
C GLY A 620 -13.05 -22.02 -6.99
N ASN A 621 -12.22 -22.86 -6.41
CA ASN A 621 -10.77 -22.93 -6.70
C ASN A 621 -10.04 -21.58 -6.52
N LEU A 622 -10.40 -20.88 -5.44
CA LEU A 622 -9.80 -19.59 -5.13
C LEU A 622 -8.30 -19.73 -4.86
N PRO A 623 -7.48 -18.73 -5.20
CA PRO A 623 -6.08 -18.71 -4.80
C PRO A 623 -5.93 -18.80 -3.27
N THR A 624 -4.98 -19.61 -2.80
CA THR A 624 -4.78 -19.80 -1.35
C THR A 624 -4.33 -18.51 -0.66
N TRP A 625 -3.52 -17.69 -1.33
CA TRP A 625 -3.12 -16.38 -0.83
C TRP A 625 -4.33 -15.45 -0.61
N LEU A 626 -5.37 -15.53 -1.45
CA LEU A 626 -6.56 -14.69 -1.33
C LEU A 626 -7.38 -15.07 -0.08
N ILE A 627 -7.55 -16.37 0.19
CA ILE A 627 -8.24 -16.82 1.41
C ILE A 627 -7.45 -16.41 2.66
N LEU A 628 -6.13 -16.56 2.66
CA LEU A 628 -5.27 -16.10 3.75
C LEU A 628 -5.41 -14.60 4.00
N HIS A 629 -5.53 -13.80 2.95
CA HIS A 629 -5.72 -12.36 3.05
C HIS A 629 -6.98 -11.99 3.85
N TYR A 630 -8.08 -12.70 3.62
CA TYR A 630 -9.34 -12.49 4.34
C TYR A 630 -9.38 -13.12 5.73
N ASN A 631 -8.39 -13.94 6.09
CA ASN A 631 -8.35 -14.73 7.33
C ASN A 631 -6.95 -14.69 7.95
N ALA A 632 -6.38 -13.52 8.08
CA ALA A 632 -5.02 -13.34 8.60
C ALA A 632 -4.83 -13.83 10.06
N ASP A 633 -5.91 -13.95 10.80
CA ASP A 633 -6.00 -14.43 12.17
C ASP A 633 -6.23 -15.95 12.29
N VAL A 634 -6.50 -16.65 11.17
CA VAL A 634 -6.77 -18.09 11.15
C VAL A 634 -5.46 -18.87 10.95
N ASP A 635 -5.12 -19.72 11.92
CA ASP A 635 -4.04 -20.70 11.75
C ASP A 635 -4.53 -21.88 10.92
N PHE A 636 -4.29 -21.83 9.62
CA PHE A 636 -4.66 -22.91 8.70
C PHE A 636 -3.84 -24.19 8.86
N ALA A 637 -2.73 -24.17 9.61
CA ALA A 637 -1.99 -25.39 9.97
C ALA A 637 -2.68 -26.14 11.12
N ALA A 638 -3.48 -25.45 11.93
CA ALA A 638 -4.23 -25.99 13.06
C ALA A 638 -5.74 -25.77 12.93
N LEU A 639 -6.27 -25.80 11.71
CA LEU A 639 -7.69 -25.55 11.42
C LEU A 639 -8.59 -26.57 12.12
N ARG A 640 -9.60 -26.06 12.84
CA ARG A 640 -10.55 -26.89 13.63
C ARG A 640 -11.90 -26.94 12.94
N ALA A 641 -12.58 -28.09 13.08
CA ALA A 641 -13.97 -28.20 12.66
C ALA A 641 -14.85 -27.19 13.43
N GLY A 642 -15.76 -26.54 12.74
CA GLY A 642 -16.61 -25.48 13.28
C GLY A 642 -16.00 -24.06 13.21
N GLN A 643 -14.72 -23.94 12.89
CA GLN A 643 -14.07 -22.62 12.74
C GLN A 643 -14.61 -21.90 11.52
N GLN A 644 -14.95 -20.63 11.68
CA GLN A 644 -15.45 -19.79 10.61
C GLN A 644 -14.29 -19.24 9.78
N ILE A 645 -14.43 -19.29 8.46
CA ILE A 645 -13.47 -18.79 7.48
C ILE A 645 -14.22 -17.84 6.55
N VAL A 646 -13.71 -16.63 6.40
CA VAL A 646 -14.24 -15.64 5.46
C VAL A 646 -13.75 -15.98 4.05
N ILE A 647 -14.65 -16.21 3.14
CA ILE A 647 -14.36 -16.54 1.75
C ILE A 647 -14.79 -15.39 0.86
N PRO A 648 -13.90 -14.79 0.06
CA PRO A 648 -14.27 -13.76 -0.91
C PRO A 648 -15.15 -14.38 -2.03
N ARG A 649 -16.20 -13.68 -2.41
CA ARG A 649 -16.96 -13.98 -3.62
C ARG A 649 -16.28 -13.31 -4.80
N VAL A 650 -15.95 -14.11 -5.80
CA VAL A 650 -15.17 -13.70 -6.95
C VAL A 650 -16.03 -13.82 -8.20
N GLU A 651 -16.01 -12.78 -9.03
CA GLU A 651 -16.66 -12.77 -10.33
C GLU A 651 -15.59 -12.59 -11.42
N ALA A 652 -15.67 -13.39 -12.47
CA ALA A 652 -14.79 -13.23 -13.62
C ALA A 652 -15.11 -11.92 -14.35
N LEU A 653 -14.08 -11.16 -14.67
CA LEU A 653 -14.23 -10.01 -15.55
C LEU A 653 -14.39 -10.50 -16.99
N PRO A 654 -15.21 -9.83 -17.82
CA PRO A 654 -15.27 -10.17 -19.24
C PRO A 654 -13.85 -10.07 -19.81
N PRO A 655 -13.47 -10.96 -20.74
CA PRO A 655 -12.17 -10.92 -21.37
C PRO A 655 -11.95 -9.55 -21.99
N ALA A 656 -10.81 -8.94 -21.61
CA ALA A 656 -10.42 -7.60 -22.05
C ALA A 656 -10.16 -7.55 -23.58
#